data_cd2b3a146f3837d07a9999ca40986e0f
#
_entry.id   cd2b3a146f3837d07a9999ca40986e0f
#
_cell.length_a   1.000
_cell.length_b   1.000
_cell.length_c   1.000
_cell.angle_alpha   90.00
_cell.angle_beta   90.00
_cell.angle_gamma   90.00
#
_symmetry.space_group_name_H-M   'P 1'
#
loop_
_entity.id
_entity.type
_entity.pdbx_description
1 polymer ?
#
loop_
_entity_poly.entity_id
_entity_poly.type
_entity_poly.pdbx_seq_one_letter_code
_entity_poly.pdbx_strand_id
1 'polypeptide(L)'
;MKKIAAIAALSASALGLSAGASFADYTLNILHINDWHSRIESNNKYESTCSAEEETKGECVGGAARLVTAIAQERKKLEGQNVLLLSAGDNFQGSLFYTTYKGKTEGEFLNQMKFDAEALGNHEFDDGESALAPFLDMIQFPVLGANVKANAQSKLGDRVKPSIVVEVGGQKIGIVGAVTNDTPELASPGPNIAIEDDVKSITAEVEKLKGEGVNKIIAVTHIGYKRERDVIAKIPGVDVVVGGHSHSLLSNTDPKAEGPYPTMVDNPDGYKVPVVQAASYSKYLGELKVVFDDNGVVKEASGDPIHLDKSITPDPAVLARIKELGAPIEALKNKEVAETTKAIDGSRENCRARECEMGNLVSDAVLDRVKGQGVEIVISNGGGLRASIDQGTVTMGEILTVLPFQNTLATFQISGKDLVAGLESGLSQVEDGAGRFPQVAGMKYAFDKSAPPNGRVKSVEVMEGGVWTPIKPDKDYLVATNNYVRQGGDGYKVFAEKAKNAYDYGPGLEQVVADYLGAHRPYTPKLDGRITEIAATVAPAAEPAKPAEPPKPAEAAPVKPAEPAMPEMPAGSGDISKTPPAVPAETAPAAPAAPVTPAPATPAPAKPAETAPAPNQPAPSEPAPTEPAKPAEPAEPAPAESSHVIVAGDTYWDLAVKAYGDGTKWKIISDANKAYEPRRLPVGATLTIPAASK
;
A
#
# COMPACT_ATOMS: atom_id res chain seq x y z
N MET A 1 71.79 70.62 35.69
CA MET A 1 70.36 70.96 35.57
C MET A 1 69.83 70.37 34.30
N LYS A 2 68.64 69.78 34.35
CA LYS A 2 67.83 69.12 33.33
C LYS A 2 68.08 67.62 33.16
N LYS A 3 67.21 66.87 33.78
CA LYS A 3 67.01 65.42 33.67
C LYS A 3 66.35 65.11 32.34
N ILE A 4 66.85 64.16 31.58
CA ILE A 4 66.19 63.56 30.42
C ILE A 4 65.75 62.18 30.83
N ALA A 5 64.42 61.98 30.86
CA ALA A 5 63.77 60.70 31.14
C ALA A 5 63.65 59.93 29.83
N ALA A 6 64.23 58.73 29.76
CA ALA A 6 64.01 57.79 28.64
C ALA A 6 62.75 56.96 28.90
N ILE A 7 61.80 57.02 27.99
CA ILE A 7 60.57 56.18 27.96
C ILE A 7 60.93 54.95 27.10
N ALA A 8 60.97 53.77 27.74
CA ALA A 8 61.04 52.48 27.06
C ALA A 8 59.62 52.03 26.71
N ALA A 9 59.30 51.94 25.41
CA ALA A 9 58.03 51.40 24.93
C ALA A 9 58.15 49.86 24.87
N LEU A 10 57.44 49.14 25.76
CA LEU A 10 57.20 47.71 25.65
C LEU A 10 56.10 47.45 24.60
N SER A 11 56.47 46.92 23.44
CA SER A 11 55.57 46.38 22.44
C SER A 11 55.16 44.94 22.88
N ALA A 12 53.99 44.81 23.50
CA ALA A 12 53.39 43.51 23.75
C ALA A 12 52.68 43.04 22.46
N SER A 13 53.29 42.09 21.74
CA SER A 13 52.61 41.38 20.65
C SER A 13 51.58 40.41 21.24
N ALA A 14 50.32 40.79 21.23
CA ALA A 14 49.21 39.87 21.50
C ALA A 14 49.08 38.93 20.29
N LEU A 15 49.65 37.74 20.37
CA LEU A 15 49.21 36.60 19.55
C LEU A 15 47.82 36.22 20.03
N GLY A 16 46.79 36.67 19.33
CA GLY A 16 45.45 36.15 19.45
C GLY A 16 45.43 34.70 18.97
N LEU A 17 45.48 33.75 19.87
CA LEU A 17 44.99 32.41 19.62
C LEU A 17 43.46 32.54 19.41
N SER A 18 43.03 32.63 18.16
CA SER A 18 41.66 32.26 17.80
C SER A 18 41.53 30.75 18.04
N ALA A 19 41.20 30.37 19.28
CA ALA A 19 40.60 29.07 19.52
C ALA A 19 39.34 29.04 18.63
N GLY A 20 39.42 28.41 17.47
CA GLY A 20 38.22 28.04 16.71
C GLY A 20 37.32 27.29 17.69
N ALA A 21 36.16 27.84 17.95
CA ALA A 21 35.13 27.11 18.69
C ALA A 21 34.90 25.81 17.91
N SER A 22 35.45 24.71 18.41
CA SER A 22 35.03 23.38 17.99
C SER A 22 33.59 23.27 18.45
N PHE A 23 32.66 23.46 17.55
CA PHE A 23 31.26 23.15 17.83
C PHE A 23 31.18 21.63 18.03
N ALA A 24 30.49 21.19 19.07
CA ALA A 24 30.25 19.77 19.31
C ALA A 24 29.41 19.20 18.18
N ASP A 25 29.72 17.96 17.77
CA ASP A 25 28.90 17.23 16.79
C ASP A 25 27.42 17.34 17.13
N TYR A 26 26.57 17.58 16.11
CA TYR A 26 25.12 17.71 16.29
C TYR A 26 24.48 16.33 16.15
N THR A 27 23.79 15.88 17.20
CA THR A 27 23.03 14.62 17.18
C THR A 27 21.55 14.89 16.98
N LEU A 28 20.93 14.18 16.02
CA LEU A 28 19.50 14.17 15.73
C LEU A 28 18.98 12.75 15.84
N ASN A 29 17.87 12.57 16.56
CA ASN A 29 17.12 11.32 16.61
C ASN A 29 15.88 11.49 15.72
N ILE A 30 15.65 10.57 14.80
CA ILE A 30 14.51 10.56 13.88
C ILE A 30 13.67 9.34 14.19
N LEU A 31 12.46 9.57 14.70
CA LEU A 31 11.41 8.56 14.77
C LEU A 31 10.61 8.63 13.47
N HIS A 32 10.21 7.50 12.91
CA HIS A 32 9.45 7.52 11.68
C HIS A 32 8.51 6.34 11.51
N ILE A 33 7.45 6.56 10.72
CA ILE A 33 6.59 5.51 10.18
C ILE A 33 6.46 5.68 8.67
N ASN A 34 6.01 4.65 8.02
CA ASN A 34 5.61 4.64 6.62
C ASN A 34 4.51 3.61 6.39
N ASP A 35 3.71 3.79 5.32
CA ASP A 35 2.74 2.80 4.84
C ASP A 35 1.80 2.29 5.96
N TRP A 36 1.20 3.20 6.71
CA TRP A 36 0.28 2.86 7.80
C TRP A 36 -0.99 2.19 7.27
N HIS A 37 -1.48 2.63 6.11
CA HIS A 37 -2.62 2.04 5.41
C HIS A 37 -3.84 1.86 6.30
N SER A 38 -4.19 2.93 7.05
CA SER A 38 -5.39 2.94 7.89
C SER A 38 -5.50 1.73 8.85
N ARG A 39 -4.36 1.11 9.21
CA ARG A 39 -4.34 0.04 10.21
C ARG A 39 -4.53 0.63 11.61
N ILE A 40 -5.75 1.12 11.85
CA ILE A 40 -6.17 1.73 13.12
C ILE A 40 -6.22 0.69 14.23
N GLU A 41 -6.79 -0.49 13.94
CA GLU A 41 -6.73 -1.67 14.81
C GLU A 41 -5.40 -2.41 14.65
N SER A 42 -5.07 -3.25 15.61
CA SER A 42 -3.89 -4.14 15.52
C SER A 42 -4.05 -5.16 14.40
N ASN A 43 -2.93 -5.64 13.88
CA ASN A 43 -2.88 -6.65 12.84
C ASN A 43 -2.52 -8.02 13.43
N ASN A 44 -3.09 -9.07 12.86
CA ASN A 44 -2.64 -10.45 13.09
C ASN A 44 -1.56 -10.85 12.06
N LYS A 45 -1.11 -12.10 12.10
CA LYS A 45 -0.09 -12.65 11.17
C LYS A 45 -0.50 -12.69 9.70
N TYR A 46 -1.79 -12.50 9.41
CA TYR A 46 -2.37 -12.47 8.06
C TYR A 46 -2.54 -11.04 7.53
N GLU A 47 -2.07 -10.03 8.30
CA GLU A 47 -2.23 -8.61 8.02
C GLU A 47 -3.70 -8.15 8.01
N SER A 48 -4.57 -8.96 8.61
CA SER A 48 -5.97 -8.65 8.88
C SER A 48 -6.15 -8.06 10.27
N THR A 49 -7.37 -7.63 10.62
CA THR A 49 -7.69 -7.14 11.96
C THR A 49 -7.51 -8.26 12.99
N CYS A 50 -6.82 -7.95 14.07
CA CYS A 50 -6.56 -8.88 15.16
C CYS A 50 -7.81 -9.12 16.00
N SER A 51 -8.11 -10.38 16.32
CA SER A 51 -9.20 -10.75 17.19
C SER A 51 -8.85 -10.53 18.67
N ALA A 52 -9.86 -10.46 19.54
CA ALA A 52 -9.66 -10.37 20.98
C ALA A 52 -8.94 -11.60 21.57
N GLU A 53 -9.08 -12.77 20.94
CA GLU A 53 -8.38 -14.00 21.32
C GLU A 53 -6.89 -13.93 20.99
N GLU A 54 -6.54 -13.50 19.76
CA GLU A 54 -5.16 -13.27 19.34
C GLU A 54 -4.48 -12.19 20.18
N GLU A 55 -5.20 -11.10 20.51
CA GLU A 55 -4.70 -10.06 21.42
C GLU A 55 -4.35 -10.64 22.80
N THR A 56 -5.20 -11.48 23.36
CA THR A 56 -4.96 -12.16 24.65
C THR A 56 -3.75 -13.08 24.59
N LYS A 57 -3.52 -13.75 23.46
CA LYS A 57 -2.35 -14.61 23.22
C LYS A 57 -1.07 -13.80 22.96
N GLY A 58 -1.18 -12.50 22.71
CA GLY A 58 -0.07 -11.62 22.35
C GLY A 58 0.47 -11.87 20.94
N GLU A 59 -0.40 -12.26 20.03
CA GLU A 59 -0.12 -12.52 18.60
C GLU A 59 -0.36 -11.28 17.73
N CYS A 60 -0.91 -10.20 18.33
CA CYS A 60 -1.23 -8.96 17.66
C CYS A 60 -0.04 -7.98 17.61
N VAL A 61 0.07 -7.25 16.50
CA VAL A 61 1.12 -6.25 16.29
C VAL A 61 0.53 -4.94 15.77
N GLY A 62 1.20 -3.82 16.07
CA GLY A 62 0.82 -2.51 15.54
C GLY A 62 -0.52 -1.99 16.05
N GLY A 63 -1.19 -1.19 15.21
CA GLY A 63 -2.38 -0.42 15.54
C GLY A 63 -2.08 0.94 16.16
N ALA A 64 -3.00 1.90 15.99
CA ALA A 64 -2.84 3.27 16.48
C ALA A 64 -2.52 3.33 17.99
N ALA A 65 -3.16 2.46 18.79
CA ALA A 65 -2.99 2.48 20.24
C ALA A 65 -1.58 2.08 20.70
N ARG A 66 -0.95 1.08 20.06
CA ARG A 66 0.45 0.73 20.33
C ARG A 66 1.40 1.77 19.80
N LEU A 67 1.13 2.31 18.61
CA LEU A 67 1.95 3.34 17.99
C LEU A 67 2.02 4.61 18.85
N VAL A 68 0.87 5.10 19.37
CA VAL A 68 0.83 6.24 20.30
C VAL A 68 1.66 5.96 21.55
N THR A 69 1.55 4.77 22.14
CA THR A 69 2.35 4.40 23.32
C THR A 69 3.84 4.37 23.00
N ALA A 70 4.25 3.72 21.90
CA ALA A 70 5.65 3.60 21.52
C ALA A 70 6.29 4.97 21.28
N ILE A 71 5.61 5.85 20.52
CA ILE A 71 6.09 7.22 20.28
C ILE A 71 6.25 7.99 21.61
N ALA A 72 5.29 7.85 22.53
CA ALA A 72 5.37 8.52 23.83
C ALA A 72 6.54 7.98 24.68
N GLN A 73 6.79 6.66 24.65
CA GLN A 73 7.92 6.03 25.36
C GLN A 73 9.26 6.51 24.79
N GLU A 74 9.40 6.51 23.45
CA GLU A 74 10.66 6.95 22.82
C GLU A 74 10.90 8.45 22.99
N ARG A 75 9.87 9.30 22.91
CA ARG A 75 10.04 10.72 23.24
C ARG A 75 10.48 10.93 24.69
N LYS A 76 9.96 10.13 25.62
CA LYS A 76 10.40 10.19 27.02
C LYS A 76 11.85 9.71 27.20
N LYS A 77 12.26 8.63 26.52
CA LYS A 77 13.64 8.10 26.51
C LYS A 77 14.61 9.14 25.95
N LEU A 78 14.17 9.91 24.96
CA LEU A 78 14.96 10.93 24.27
C LEU A 78 14.74 12.35 24.83
N GLU A 79 14.12 12.48 26.04
CA GLU A 79 13.86 13.78 26.64
C GLU A 79 15.14 14.60 26.81
N GLY A 80 15.10 15.87 26.37
CA GLY A 80 16.25 16.78 26.35
C GLY A 80 17.23 16.56 25.18
N GLN A 81 16.93 15.65 24.27
CA GLN A 81 17.68 15.45 23.02
C GLN A 81 16.93 16.06 21.83
N ASN A 82 17.60 16.17 20.70
CA ASN A 82 16.99 16.63 19.44
C ASN A 82 16.22 15.46 18.81
N VAL A 83 14.93 15.62 18.61
CA VAL A 83 14.03 14.58 18.09
C VAL A 83 13.13 15.16 17.02
N LEU A 84 12.94 14.40 15.92
CA LEU A 84 11.88 14.60 14.92
C LEU A 84 11.05 13.32 14.81
N LEU A 85 9.76 13.45 14.53
CA LEU A 85 8.85 12.36 14.18
C LEU A 85 8.29 12.62 12.78
N LEU A 86 8.56 11.70 11.84
CA LEU A 86 8.26 11.85 10.41
C LEU A 86 7.36 10.72 9.90
N SER A 87 6.44 11.03 8.97
CA SER A 87 5.68 10.04 8.21
C SER A 87 6.10 10.08 6.74
N ALA A 88 6.40 8.93 6.17
CA ALA A 88 6.74 8.81 4.76
C ALA A 88 5.53 8.41 3.89
N GLY A 89 4.30 8.75 4.31
CA GLY A 89 3.08 8.65 3.50
C GLY A 89 2.41 7.28 3.50
N ASP A 90 1.38 7.15 2.67
CA ASP A 90 0.46 6.02 2.59
C ASP A 90 -0.21 5.74 3.95
N ASN A 91 -0.75 6.78 4.56
CA ASN A 91 -1.58 6.65 5.76
C ASN A 91 -3.01 6.23 5.41
N PHE A 92 -3.46 6.54 4.19
CA PHE A 92 -4.78 6.21 3.66
C PHE A 92 -4.85 4.76 3.17
N GLN A 93 -6.08 4.29 2.97
CA GLN A 93 -6.44 3.04 2.31
C GLN A 93 -5.95 1.77 3.03
N GLY A 94 -6.84 0.77 3.16
CA GLY A 94 -6.49 -0.55 3.68
C GLY A 94 -7.36 -1.02 4.85
N SER A 95 -8.35 -0.23 5.32
CA SER A 95 -9.28 -0.68 6.35
C SER A 95 -10.69 -0.09 6.17
N LEU A 96 -11.66 -0.66 6.89
CA LEU A 96 -13.03 -0.14 6.95
C LEU A 96 -13.12 1.26 7.58
N PHE A 97 -12.13 1.67 8.38
CA PHE A 97 -12.07 3.04 8.90
C PHE A 97 -11.86 4.03 7.76
N TYR A 98 -10.90 3.78 6.86
CA TYR A 98 -10.72 4.64 5.70
C TYR A 98 -11.93 4.60 4.78
N THR A 99 -12.46 3.41 4.48
CA THR A 99 -13.64 3.25 3.63
C THR A 99 -14.81 4.09 4.13
N THR A 100 -15.02 4.14 5.46
CA THR A 100 -16.13 4.85 6.12
C THR A 100 -15.84 6.33 6.32
N TYR A 101 -14.64 6.69 6.78
CA TYR A 101 -14.31 8.03 7.27
C TYR A 101 -13.43 8.86 6.34
N LYS A 102 -12.87 8.25 5.28
CA LYS A 102 -12.11 8.93 4.22
C LYS A 102 -11.00 9.84 4.75
N GLY A 103 -10.08 9.29 5.54
CA GLY A 103 -8.92 9.97 6.09
C GLY A 103 -9.15 10.74 7.40
N LYS A 104 -10.40 10.88 7.88
CA LYS A 104 -10.67 11.61 9.14
C LYS A 104 -10.14 10.89 10.37
N THR A 105 -10.27 9.57 10.40
CA THR A 105 -9.76 8.75 11.51
C THR A 105 -8.24 8.78 11.55
N GLU A 106 -7.62 8.65 10.39
CA GLU A 106 -6.17 8.72 10.23
C GLU A 106 -5.65 10.08 10.73
N GLY A 107 -6.22 11.18 10.25
CA GLY A 107 -5.83 12.53 10.68
C GLY A 107 -6.05 12.80 12.16
N GLU A 108 -7.10 12.24 12.80
CA GLU A 108 -7.33 12.34 14.25
C GLU A 108 -6.15 11.74 15.03
N PHE A 109 -5.72 10.52 14.70
CA PHE A 109 -4.64 9.84 15.42
C PHE A 109 -3.26 10.40 15.06
N LEU A 110 -3.02 10.80 13.80
CA LEU A 110 -1.77 11.46 13.41
C LEU A 110 -1.56 12.77 14.17
N ASN A 111 -2.62 13.59 14.33
CA ASN A 111 -2.58 14.80 15.17
C ASN A 111 -2.26 14.47 16.64
N GLN A 112 -2.82 13.40 17.19
CA GLN A 112 -2.53 12.95 18.56
C GLN A 112 -1.06 12.55 18.72
N MET A 113 -0.46 11.91 17.70
CA MET A 113 0.95 11.51 17.67
C MET A 113 1.90 12.70 17.52
N LYS A 114 1.43 13.84 17.00
CA LYS A 114 2.19 15.10 16.81
C LYS A 114 3.40 14.90 15.90
N PHE A 115 3.17 14.57 14.65
CA PHE A 115 4.20 14.52 13.64
C PHE A 115 4.79 15.92 13.38
N ASP A 116 6.09 15.96 13.02
CA ASP A 116 6.77 17.20 12.63
C ASP A 116 6.62 17.48 11.14
N ALA A 117 6.50 16.43 10.32
CA ALA A 117 6.17 16.50 8.91
C ALA A 117 5.71 15.14 8.36
N GLU A 118 5.00 15.18 7.24
CA GLU A 118 4.58 14.01 6.46
C GLU A 118 4.88 14.24 4.98
N ALA A 119 5.45 13.25 4.27
CA ALA A 119 5.41 13.21 2.81
C ALA A 119 4.13 12.54 2.33
N LEU A 120 3.51 13.04 1.25
CA LEU A 120 2.41 12.35 0.61
C LEU A 120 2.88 11.01 0.04
N GLY A 121 2.07 9.95 0.23
CA GLY A 121 2.16 8.73 -0.54
C GLY A 121 1.19 8.75 -1.73
N ASN A 122 1.18 7.67 -2.52
CA ASN A 122 0.27 7.56 -3.66
C ASN A 122 -1.17 7.29 -3.21
N HIS A 123 -1.38 6.55 -2.13
CA HIS A 123 -2.73 6.23 -1.65
C HIS A 123 -3.48 7.40 -1.02
N GLU A 124 -2.81 8.51 -0.68
CA GLU A 124 -3.49 9.77 -0.35
C GLU A 124 -4.31 10.31 -1.53
N PHE A 125 -4.03 9.85 -2.75
CA PHE A 125 -4.74 10.25 -3.97
C PHE A 125 -5.78 9.23 -4.48
N ASP A 126 -6.04 8.11 -3.82
CA ASP A 126 -6.96 7.07 -4.31
C ASP A 126 -8.40 7.59 -4.54
N ASP A 127 -8.92 8.39 -3.62
CA ASP A 127 -10.21 9.06 -3.74
C ASP A 127 -10.05 10.54 -4.22
N GLY A 128 -8.90 10.87 -4.77
CA GLY A 128 -8.55 12.18 -5.32
C GLY A 128 -8.62 13.33 -4.31
N GLU A 129 -8.69 14.55 -4.83
CA GLU A 129 -8.74 15.77 -4.02
C GLU A 129 -9.96 15.83 -3.07
N SER A 130 -11.01 15.04 -3.33
CA SER A 130 -12.22 15.04 -2.50
C SER A 130 -12.04 14.41 -1.12
N ALA A 131 -11.11 13.48 -0.99
CA ALA A 131 -10.71 12.90 0.30
C ALA A 131 -9.48 13.61 0.90
N LEU A 132 -8.48 13.93 0.07
CA LEU A 132 -7.25 14.54 0.53
C LEU A 132 -7.44 15.97 1.06
N ALA A 133 -8.25 16.80 0.40
CA ALA A 133 -8.41 18.19 0.82
C ALA A 133 -9.01 18.33 2.26
N PRO A 134 -10.07 17.59 2.64
CA PRO A 134 -10.57 17.61 4.03
C PRO A 134 -9.55 17.08 5.06
N PHE A 135 -8.70 16.12 4.69
CA PHE A 135 -7.61 15.66 5.55
C PHE A 135 -6.59 16.76 5.79
N LEU A 136 -6.14 17.45 4.72
CA LEU A 136 -5.23 18.60 4.81
C LEU A 136 -5.81 19.77 5.61
N ASP A 137 -7.14 19.90 5.70
CA ASP A 137 -7.80 20.94 6.52
C ASP A 137 -7.76 20.62 8.02
N MET A 138 -7.69 19.34 8.39
CA MET A 138 -7.75 18.92 9.79
C MET A 138 -6.41 18.65 10.46
N ILE A 139 -5.37 18.29 9.70
CA ILE A 139 -4.06 17.97 10.26
C ILE A 139 -3.34 19.21 10.77
N GLN A 140 -2.45 19.03 11.77
CA GLN A 140 -1.79 20.10 12.51
C GLN A 140 -0.27 20.15 12.24
N PHE A 141 0.20 19.50 11.19
CA PHE A 141 1.60 19.44 10.78
C PHE A 141 1.71 19.62 9.26
N PRO A 142 2.88 20.03 8.74
CA PRO A 142 3.07 20.23 7.31
C PRO A 142 3.05 18.90 6.53
N VAL A 143 2.41 18.93 5.35
CA VAL A 143 2.46 17.84 4.36
C VAL A 143 3.30 18.27 3.18
N LEU A 144 4.18 17.38 2.73
CA LEU A 144 5.24 17.66 1.78
C LEU A 144 5.10 16.85 0.49
N GLY A 145 5.42 17.49 -0.65
CA GLY A 145 5.41 16.87 -1.96
C GLY A 145 6.07 17.78 -3.00
N ALA A 146 7.40 17.77 -3.10
CA ALA A 146 8.14 18.64 -4.00
C ALA A 146 7.77 18.44 -5.47
N ASN A 147 7.43 17.20 -5.84
CA ASN A 147 7.02 16.85 -7.20
C ASN A 147 5.49 16.89 -7.41
N VAL A 148 4.71 17.23 -6.39
CA VAL A 148 3.25 17.38 -6.50
C VAL A 148 2.91 18.80 -6.89
N LYS A 149 2.27 19.01 -8.03
CA LYS A 149 1.91 20.33 -8.57
C LYS A 149 0.40 20.47 -8.71
N ALA A 150 -0.18 21.23 -7.81
CA ALA A 150 -1.60 21.60 -7.86
C ALA A 150 -1.78 22.83 -8.76
N ASN A 151 -2.71 22.75 -9.74
CA ASN A 151 -3.06 23.91 -10.56
C ASN A 151 -4.05 24.85 -9.81
N ALA A 152 -4.42 25.98 -10.43
CA ALA A 152 -5.30 26.97 -9.80
C ALA A 152 -6.75 26.45 -9.52
N GLN A 153 -7.17 25.36 -10.13
CA GLN A 153 -8.48 24.72 -9.95
C GLN A 153 -8.45 23.64 -8.86
N SER A 154 -7.26 23.26 -8.39
CA SER A 154 -7.09 22.23 -7.37
C SER A 154 -7.68 22.67 -6.03
N LYS A 155 -8.37 21.74 -5.37
CA LYS A 155 -8.83 21.92 -3.99
C LYS A 155 -7.70 21.88 -2.96
N LEU A 156 -6.51 21.40 -3.34
CA LEU A 156 -5.38 21.33 -2.41
C LEU A 156 -4.79 22.72 -2.10
N GLY A 157 -4.91 23.66 -3.05
CA GLY A 157 -4.34 25.00 -2.87
C GLY A 157 -2.83 24.94 -2.66
N ASP A 158 -2.34 25.65 -1.64
CA ASP A 158 -0.92 25.72 -1.25
C ASP A 158 -0.59 24.88 0.00
N ARG A 159 -1.47 23.95 0.41
CA ARG A 159 -1.31 23.17 1.65
C ARG A 159 -0.22 22.10 1.56
N VAL A 160 0.03 21.55 0.37
CA VAL A 160 1.17 20.67 0.13
C VAL A 160 2.39 21.53 -0.17
N LYS A 161 3.42 21.42 0.66
CA LYS A 161 4.66 22.21 0.52
C LYS A 161 5.75 21.36 -0.15
N PRO A 162 6.64 21.95 -0.95
CA PRO A 162 7.76 21.19 -1.51
C PRO A 162 8.80 20.82 -0.44
N SER A 163 9.04 21.73 0.50
CA SER A 163 9.98 21.57 1.61
C SER A 163 9.62 22.51 2.76
N ILE A 164 10.17 22.23 3.93
CA ILE A 164 10.14 23.11 5.12
C ILE A 164 11.52 23.20 5.77
N VAL A 165 11.71 24.22 6.60
CA VAL A 165 12.84 24.31 7.52
C VAL A 165 12.31 24.30 8.95
N VAL A 166 12.79 23.36 9.76
CA VAL A 166 12.50 23.28 11.19
C VAL A 166 13.77 23.60 11.97
N GLU A 167 13.61 24.22 13.15
CA GLU A 167 14.74 24.47 14.07
C GLU A 167 14.69 23.47 15.22
N VAL A 168 15.74 22.65 15.35
CA VAL A 168 15.83 21.61 16.38
C VAL A 168 17.20 21.77 17.08
N GLY A 169 17.19 22.01 18.39
CA GLY A 169 18.43 22.19 19.14
C GLY A 169 19.33 23.34 18.65
N GLY A 170 18.71 24.40 18.12
CA GLY A 170 19.41 25.56 17.55
C GLY A 170 20.03 25.33 16.17
N GLN A 171 19.73 24.19 15.50
CA GLN A 171 20.16 23.89 14.13
C GLN A 171 18.98 23.90 13.18
N LYS A 172 19.20 24.43 11.97
CA LYS A 172 18.21 24.40 10.88
C LYS A 172 18.28 23.03 10.19
N ILE A 173 17.14 22.35 10.09
CA ILE A 173 16.99 21.09 9.37
C ILE A 173 16.02 21.33 8.23
N GLY A 174 16.45 21.10 7.00
CA GLY A 174 15.59 21.10 5.81
C GLY A 174 14.91 19.73 5.67
N ILE A 175 13.61 19.73 5.40
CA ILE A 175 12.85 18.52 5.12
C ILE A 175 12.19 18.67 3.76
N VAL A 176 12.53 17.80 2.82
CA VAL A 176 11.97 17.77 1.45
C VAL A 176 11.08 16.53 1.32
N GLY A 177 9.85 16.68 0.83
CA GLY A 177 8.96 15.55 0.56
C GLY A 177 8.87 15.22 -0.92
N ALA A 178 8.66 13.94 -1.27
CA ALA A 178 8.32 13.55 -2.63
C ALA A 178 7.59 12.21 -2.68
N VAL A 179 6.68 12.07 -3.65
CA VAL A 179 5.93 10.84 -3.93
C VAL A 179 6.46 10.17 -5.20
N THR A 180 6.18 8.89 -5.38
CA THR A 180 6.60 8.14 -6.57
C THR A 180 6.06 8.76 -7.87
N ASN A 181 6.89 8.77 -8.92
CA ASN A 181 6.52 9.23 -10.25
C ASN A 181 5.36 8.42 -10.84
N ASP A 182 5.17 7.18 -10.38
CA ASP A 182 4.12 6.26 -10.85
C ASP A 182 2.73 6.58 -10.24
N THR A 183 2.62 7.56 -9.34
CA THR A 183 1.33 7.95 -8.69
C THR A 183 0.16 8.10 -9.67
N PRO A 184 0.31 8.68 -10.87
CA PRO A 184 -0.81 8.76 -11.83
C PRO A 184 -1.26 7.39 -12.38
N GLU A 185 -0.40 6.35 -12.27
CA GLU A 185 -0.71 4.97 -12.65
C GLU A 185 -1.22 4.13 -11.47
N LEU A 186 -0.86 4.52 -10.24
CA LEU A 186 -1.15 3.76 -9.01
C LEU A 186 -2.35 4.29 -8.24
N ALA A 187 -2.83 5.51 -8.56
CA ALA A 187 -3.89 6.19 -7.84
C ALA A 187 -4.70 7.12 -8.76
N SER A 188 -5.53 7.97 -8.20
CA SER A 188 -6.44 8.85 -8.93
C SER A 188 -6.26 10.33 -8.53
N PRO A 189 -5.10 10.95 -8.74
CA PRO A 189 -4.87 12.35 -8.33
C PRO A 189 -5.79 13.34 -9.03
N GLY A 190 -6.32 12.99 -10.21
CA GLY A 190 -7.24 13.82 -10.99
C GLY A 190 -6.53 14.86 -11.87
N PRO A 191 -7.30 15.59 -12.69
CA PRO A 191 -6.73 16.46 -13.73
C PRO A 191 -6.09 17.73 -13.22
N ASN A 192 -6.28 18.06 -11.94
CA ASN A 192 -5.76 19.28 -11.34
C ASN A 192 -4.39 19.10 -10.66
N ILE A 193 -3.92 17.86 -10.58
CA ILE A 193 -2.65 17.49 -9.94
C ILE A 193 -1.74 16.89 -10.99
N ALA A 194 -0.53 17.47 -11.14
CA ALA A 194 0.54 16.88 -11.91
C ALA A 194 1.61 16.32 -10.97
N ILE A 195 2.13 15.15 -11.28
CA ILE A 195 3.29 14.55 -10.61
C ILE A 195 4.49 14.77 -11.53
N GLU A 196 5.44 15.59 -11.09
CA GLU A 196 6.69 15.87 -11.81
C GLU A 196 7.76 14.83 -11.45
N ASP A 197 8.91 14.89 -12.13
CA ASP A 197 10.05 14.03 -11.84
C ASP A 197 10.58 14.27 -10.41
N ASP A 198 10.69 13.21 -9.63
CA ASP A 198 11.09 13.23 -8.23
C ASP A 198 12.54 13.73 -8.05
N VAL A 199 13.49 13.23 -8.85
CA VAL A 199 14.91 13.61 -8.75
C VAL A 199 15.09 15.10 -9.05
N LYS A 200 14.45 15.59 -10.12
CA LYS A 200 14.52 17.01 -10.49
C LYS A 200 13.92 17.89 -9.40
N SER A 201 12.78 17.50 -8.86
CA SER A 201 12.06 18.28 -7.85
C SER A 201 12.80 18.31 -6.51
N ILE A 202 13.30 17.16 -6.04
CA ILE A 202 14.12 17.08 -4.83
C ILE A 202 15.41 17.89 -4.99
N THR A 203 16.12 17.73 -6.12
CA THR A 203 17.36 18.47 -6.38
C THR A 203 17.13 20.00 -6.31
N ALA A 204 16.07 20.50 -6.93
CA ALA A 204 15.74 21.92 -6.90
C ALA A 204 15.48 22.46 -5.50
N GLU A 205 14.77 21.70 -4.65
CA GLU A 205 14.51 22.09 -3.26
C GLU A 205 15.77 21.98 -2.38
N VAL A 206 16.62 20.97 -2.60
CA VAL A 206 17.92 20.85 -1.90
C VAL A 206 18.81 22.05 -2.23
N GLU A 207 18.92 22.45 -3.50
CA GLU A 207 19.71 23.63 -3.90
C GLU A 207 19.17 24.91 -3.29
N LYS A 208 17.85 25.10 -3.26
CA LYS A 208 17.19 26.22 -2.61
C LYS A 208 17.53 26.26 -1.11
N LEU A 209 17.36 25.15 -0.38
CA LEU A 209 17.64 25.05 1.06
C LEU A 209 19.11 25.35 1.36
N LYS A 210 20.05 24.82 0.57
CA LYS A 210 21.48 25.15 0.65
C LYS A 210 21.73 26.65 0.43
N GLY A 211 21.03 27.27 -0.52
CA GLY A 211 21.07 28.72 -0.76
C GLY A 211 20.56 29.55 0.41
N GLU A 212 19.66 29.03 1.23
CA GLU A 212 19.14 29.61 2.47
C GLU A 212 20.03 29.33 3.69
N GLY A 213 21.18 28.66 3.49
CA GLY A 213 22.15 28.34 4.55
C GLY A 213 21.77 27.13 5.40
N VAL A 214 20.90 26.25 4.89
CA VAL A 214 20.56 24.97 5.51
C VAL A 214 21.57 23.92 5.02
N ASN A 215 22.24 23.24 5.95
CA ASN A 215 23.27 22.25 5.66
C ASN A 215 22.99 20.86 6.25
N LYS A 216 21.76 20.61 6.68
CA LYS A 216 21.26 19.31 7.11
C LYS A 216 19.91 19.09 6.45
N ILE A 217 19.84 18.18 5.47
CA ILE A 217 18.67 18.01 4.60
C ILE A 217 18.21 16.56 4.62
N ILE A 218 16.98 16.36 5.07
CA ILE A 218 16.29 15.08 5.12
C ILE A 218 15.31 14.99 3.95
N ALA A 219 15.45 13.99 3.10
CA ALA A 219 14.46 13.61 2.12
C ALA A 219 13.48 12.62 2.76
N VAL A 220 12.23 13.02 2.97
CA VAL A 220 11.14 12.13 3.38
C VAL A 220 10.37 11.75 2.12
N THR A 221 10.47 10.50 1.69
CA THR A 221 10.03 10.10 0.37
C THR A 221 9.11 8.88 0.39
N HIS A 222 8.15 8.87 -0.52
CA HIS A 222 7.29 7.71 -0.76
C HIS A 222 7.56 7.18 -2.17
N ILE A 223 8.74 6.59 -2.38
CA ILE A 223 9.29 6.26 -3.71
C ILE A 223 9.72 4.80 -3.83
N GLY A 224 9.98 4.13 -2.70
CA GLY A 224 10.41 2.74 -2.62
C GLY A 224 11.91 2.58 -2.41
N TYR A 225 12.26 1.65 -1.50
CA TYR A 225 13.61 1.42 -0.99
C TYR A 225 14.68 1.30 -2.08
N LYS A 226 14.39 0.56 -3.15
CA LYS A 226 15.35 0.39 -4.25
C LYS A 226 15.73 1.74 -4.90
N ARG A 227 14.73 2.59 -5.24
CA ARG A 227 14.97 3.89 -5.86
C ARG A 227 15.53 4.90 -4.86
N GLU A 228 15.10 4.84 -3.61
CA GLU A 228 15.64 5.65 -2.51
C GLU A 228 17.13 5.41 -2.32
N ARG A 229 17.55 4.14 -2.28
CA ARG A 229 18.96 3.72 -2.16
C ARG A 229 19.78 4.02 -3.42
N ASP A 230 19.25 3.67 -4.61
CA ASP A 230 20.03 3.66 -5.85
C ASP A 230 20.06 5.03 -6.53
N VAL A 231 19.11 5.93 -6.21
CA VAL A 231 18.93 7.23 -6.88
C VAL A 231 18.84 8.38 -5.88
N ILE A 232 17.85 8.39 -4.97
CA ILE A 232 17.56 9.57 -4.11
C ILE A 232 18.71 9.87 -3.14
N ALA A 233 19.26 8.86 -2.48
CA ALA A 233 20.40 9.00 -1.57
C ALA A 233 21.68 9.48 -2.27
N LYS A 234 21.72 9.48 -3.59
CA LYS A 234 22.84 9.98 -4.40
C LYS A 234 22.63 11.39 -4.93
N ILE A 235 21.52 12.05 -4.61
CA ILE A 235 21.33 13.47 -4.93
C ILE A 235 22.29 14.30 -4.08
N PRO A 236 23.16 15.15 -4.67
CA PRO A 236 24.10 15.98 -3.93
C PRO A 236 23.40 16.90 -2.92
N GLY A 237 23.83 16.85 -1.66
CA GLY A 237 23.27 17.64 -0.57
C GLY A 237 22.08 16.99 0.16
N VAL A 238 21.66 15.78 -0.19
CA VAL A 238 20.78 14.95 0.65
C VAL A 238 21.64 14.26 1.71
N ASP A 239 21.26 14.38 2.99
CA ASP A 239 22.01 13.83 4.12
C ASP A 239 21.37 12.60 4.72
N VAL A 240 20.02 12.50 4.68
CA VAL A 240 19.24 11.38 5.21
C VAL A 240 18.05 11.11 4.29
N VAL A 241 17.69 9.83 4.11
CA VAL A 241 16.46 9.43 3.42
C VAL A 241 15.58 8.61 4.36
N VAL A 242 14.36 9.10 4.59
CA VAL A 242 13.29 8.36 5.30
C VAL A 242 12.26 7.97 4.25
N GLY A 243 12.13 6.69 3.98
CA GLY A 243 11.41 6.16 2.84
C GLY A 243 10.12 5.40 3.17
N GLY A 244 9.37 5.07 2.11
CA GLY A 244 8.12 4.31 2.13
C GLY A 244 7.82 3.60 0.81
N HIS A 245 6.55 3.29 0.53
CA HIS A 245 6.02 2.71 -0.69
C HIS A 245 6.29 1.21 -0.91
N SER A 246 7.52 0.75 -0.73
CA SER A 246 7.87 -0.66 -0.94
C SER A 246 7.50 -1.57 0.22
N HIS A 247 7.13 -1.03 1.39
CA HIS A 247 6.87 -1.75 2.64
C HIS A 247 8.11 -2.50 3.16
N SER A 248 9.31 -2.06 2.78
CA SER A 248 10.56 -2.76 3.10
C SER A 248 10.86 -2.72 4.60
N LEU A 249 11.08 -3.89 5.20
CA LEU A 249 11.65 -3.97 6.53
C LEU A 249 13.16 -3.86 6.42
N LEU A 250 13.73 -2.78 6.92
CA LEU A 250 15.18 -2.68 7.14
C LEU A 250 15.44 -2.92 8.62
N SER A 251 16.33 -3.84 8.95
CA SER A 251 16.67 -4.17 10.35
C SER A 251 18.01 -4.87 10.44
N ASN A 252 18.68 -4.69 11.58
CA ASN A 252 19.91 -5.40 11.91
C ASN A 252 19.66 -6.66 12.76
N THR A 253 18.44 -6.84 13.24
CA THR A 253 18.06 -7.90 14.19
C THR A 253 17.01 -8.87 13.65
N ASP A 254 16.16 -8.45 12.71
CA ASP A 254 15.15 -9.33 12.11
C ASP A 254 15.71 -10.08 10.89
N PRO A 255 15.69 -11.44 10.89
CA PRO A 255 16.19 -12.24 9.77
C PRO A 255 15.38 -12.11 8.46
N LYS A 256 14.20 -11.50 8.51
CA LYS A 256 13.36 -11.23 7.33
C LYS A 256 13.63 -9.86 6.71
N ALA A 257 14.55 -9.07 7.27
CA ALA A 257 14.88 -7.75 6.75
C ALA A 257 15.43 -7.82 5.32
N GLU A 258 15.01 -6.90 4.47
CA GLU A 258 15.49 -6.75 3.09
C GLU A 258 16.87 -6.10 3.02
N GLY A 259 17.28 -5.43 4.09
CA GLY A 259 18.56 -4.78 4.20
C GLY A 259 18.87 -4.29 5.62
N PRO A 260 20.10 -3.78 5.85
CA PRO A 260 20.47 -3.24 7.16
C PRO A 260 19.75 -1.93 7.46
N TYR A 261 19.56 -1.61 8.74
CA TYR A 261 19.02 -0.34 9.23
C TYR A 261 20.09 0.45 10.02
N PRO A 262 20.48 1.67 9.55
CA PRO A 262 20.23 2.22 8.23
C PRO A 262 21.04 1.52 7.12
N THR A 263 20.54 1.54 5.90
CA THR A 263 21.36 1.23 4.71
C THR A 263 22.21 2.43 4.36
N MET A 264 23.52 2.31 4.44
CA MET A 264 24.46 3.41 4.18
C MET A 264 24.86 3.46 2.71
N VAL A 265 24.54 4.57 2.02
CA VAL A 265 24.78 4.78 0.59
C VAL A 265 25.86 5.83 0.37
N ASP A 266 26.82 5.56 -0.53
CA ASP A 266 27.84 6.54 -0.90
C ASP A 266 27.21 7.64 -1.77
N ASN A 267 27.28 8.91 -1.29
CA ASN A 267 26.83 10.08 -2.01
C ASN A 267 27.99 10.66 -2.86
N PRO A 268 27.73 11.22 -4.06
CA PRO A 268 28.75 11.86 -4.90
C PRO A 268 29.54 12.97 -4.21
N ASP A 269 28.98 13.64 -3.21
CA ASP A 269 29.66 14.68 -2.40
C ASP A 269 30.69 14.10 -1.40
N GLY A 270 30.87 12.76 -1.39
CA GLY A 270 31.96 12.08 -0.65
C GLY A 270 31.64 11.67 0.78
N TYR A 271 30.35 11.66 1.16
CA TYR A 271 29.87 11.16 2.46
C TYR A 271 28.85 10.02 2.27
N LYS A 272 28.39 9.43 3.37
CA LYS A 272 27.38 8.36 3.34
C LYS A 272 26.03 8.88 3.80
N VAL A 273 25.00 8.52 3.05
CA VAL A 273 23.59 8.84 3.35
C VAL A 273 22.91 7.61 3.95
N PRO A 274 22.38 7.68 5.18
CA PRO A 274 21.52 6.64 5.73
C PRO A 274 20.14 6.66 5.05
N VAL A 275 19.70 5.47 4.61
CA VAL A 275 18.36 5.21 4.06
C VAL A 275 17.63 4.28 5.02
N VAL A 276 16.41 4.64 5.43
CA VAL A 276 15.59 3.87 6.38
C VAL A 276 14.16 3.69 5.90
N GLN A 277 13.57 2.52 6.18
CA GLN A 277 12.14 2.19 6.11
C GLN A 277 11.78 1.26 7.27
N ALA A 278 10.51 1.28 7.71
CA ALA A 278 10.01 0.55 8.87
C ALA A 278 8.82 -0.37 8.53
N ALA A 279 8.97 -1.18 7.46
CA ALA A 279 7.94 -2.07 6.95
C ALA A 279 6.62 -1.33 6.62
N SER A 280 5.48 -1.78 7.18
CA SER A 280 4.16 -1.21 6.91
C SER A 280 3.17 -1.54 8.02
N TYR A 281 1.93 -1.01 7.92
CA TYR A 281 0.78 -1.37 8.75
C TYR A 281 1.00 -1.11 10.25
N SER A 282 1.78 -0.08 10.59
CA SER A 282 2.16 0.24 11.97
C SER A 282 2.84 -0.92 12.74
N LYS A 283 3.38 -1.92 12.04
CA LYS A 283 4.06 -3.05 12.72
C LYS A 283 5.36 -2.62 13.41
N TYR A 284 5.96 -1.53 12.94
CA TYR A 284 7.22 -1.01 13.45
C TYR A 284 7.19 0.52 13.58
N LEU A 285 7.97 1.04 14.54
CA LEU A 285 8.36 2.44 14.66
C LEU A 285 9.85 2.53 14.39
N GLY A 286 10.28 3.23 13.36
CA GLY A 286 11.70 3.45 13.06
C GLY A 286 12.35 4.35 14.10
N GLU A 287 13.56 4.01 14.56
CA GLU A 287 14.40 4.82 15.45
C GLU A 287 15.79 4.96 14.82
N LEU A 288 16.09 6.12 14.24
CA LEU A 288 17.35 6.46 13.62
C LEU A 288 18.06 7.56 14.39
N LYS A 289 19.29 7.32 14.81
CA LYS A 289 20.19 8.33 15.37
C LYS A 289 21.22 8.72 14.32
N VAL A 290 21.34 10.02 14.03
CA VAL A 290 22.32 10.59 13.10
C VAL A 290 23.20 11.60 13.83
N VAL A 291 24.50 11.53 13.60
CA VAL A 291 25.49 12.48 14.11
C VAL A 291 26.07 13.25 12.93
N PHE A 292 25.91 14.58 12.96
CA PHE A 292 26.45 15.49 11.96
C PHE A 292 27.67 16.23 12.50
N ASP A 293 28.61 16.53 11.62
CA ASP A 293 29.70 17.47 11.90
C ASP A 293 29.26 18.93 11.79
N ASP A 294 30.16 19.87 12.03
CA ASP A 294 29.91 21.32 11.95
C ASP A 294 29.50 21.79 10.55
N ASN A 295 29.85 21.04 9.50
CA ASN A 295 29.49 21.35 8.12
C ASN A 295 28.15 20.75 7.70
N GLY A 296 27.51 19.94 8.57
CA GLY A 296 26.28 19.23 8.28
C GLY A 296 26.49 17.86 7.63
N VAL A 297 27.73 17.36 7.56
CA VAL A 297 28.05 16.05 6.98
C VAL A 297 27.77 14.96 8.01
N VAL A 298 27.09 13.88 7.56
CA VAL A 298 26.84 12.69 8.39
C VAL A 298 28.14 11.98 8.71
N LYS A 299 28.48 11.88 9.99
CA LYS A 299 29.62 11.14 10.55
C LYS A 299 29.24 9.72 10.93
N GLU A 300 28.10 9.58 11.59
CA GLU A 300 27.61 8.31 12.11
C GLU A 300 26.09 8.24 11.95
N ALA A 301 25.58 7.07 11.63
CA ALA A 301 24.16 6.76 11.69
C ALA A 301 23.95 5.36 12.25
N SER A 302 23.00 5.20 13.16
CA SER A 302 22.71 3.93 13.82
C SER A 302 21.25 3.89 14.28
N GLY A 303 20.74 2.67 14.50
CA GLY A 303 19.39 2.44 14.97
C GLY A 303 18.88 1.08 14.57
N ASP A 304 17.63 0.83 14.87
CA ASP A 304 16.82 -0.32 14.39
C ASP A 304 15.34 0.01 14.58
N PRO A 305 14.41 -0.52 13.79
CA PRO A 305 12.99 -0.30 14.02
C PRO A 305 12.50 -1.08 15.24
N ILE A 306 11.63 -0.45 16.01
CA ILE A 306 11.00 -1.02 17.20
C ILE A 306 9.77 -1.80 16.76
N HIS A 307 9.76 -3.12 16.98
CA HIS A 307 8.60 -3.97 16.69
C HIS A 307 7.46 -3.69 17.69
N LEU A 308 6.29 -3.31 17.20
CA LEU A 308 5.15 -2.93 18.02
C LEU A 308 4.31 -4.17 18.39
N ASP A 309 4.92 -5.11 19.08
CA ASP A 309 4.31 -6.36 19.55
C ASP A 309 3.69 -6.21 20.96
N LYS A 310 3.43 -7.33 21.63
CA LYS A 310 2.86 -7.39 22.98
C LYS A 310 3.68 -6.71 24.06
N SER A 311 4.95 -6.40 23.81
CA SER A 311 5.80 -5.65 24.76
C SER A 311 5.36 -4.20 24.90
N ILE A 312 4.67 -3.67 23.89
CA ILE A 312 4.10 -2.32 23.88
C ILE A 312 2.62 -2.39 24.30
N THR A 313 2.33 -1.92 25.51
CA THR A 313 0.94 -1.87 26.01
C THR A 313 0.14 -0.83 25.20
N PRO A 314 -0.99 -1.19 24.57
CA PRO A 314 -1.82 -0.24 23.83
C PRO A 314 -2.37 0.87 24.76
N ASP A 315 -2.43 2.11 24.26
CA ASP A 315 -3.04 3.22 24.99
C ASP A 315 -4.55 2.99 25.20
N PRO A 316 -5.04 2.99 26.44
CA PRO A 316 -6.44 2.66 26.74
C PRO A 316 -7.44 3.72 26.25
N ALA A 317 -7.05 4.99 26.16
CA ALA A 317 -7.92 6.05 25.66
C ALA A 317 -8.07 5.94 24.14
N VAL A 318 -6.98 5.62 23.43
CA VAL A 318 -6.99 5.36 22.00
C VAL A 318 -7.82 4.11 21.69
N LEU A 319 -7.67 3.01 22.45
CA LEU A 319 -8.53 1.83 22.29
C LEU A 319 -10.02 2.15 22.48
N ALA A 320 -10.37 2.96 23.49
CA ALA A 320 -11.75 3.38 23.70
C ALA A 320 -12.28 4.19 22.50
N ARG A 321 -11.46 5.09 21.94
CA ARG A 321 -11.82 5.89 20.77
C ARG A 321 -11.95 5.03 19.49
N ILE A 322 -11.05 4.08 19.28
CA ILE A 322 -11.14 3.11 18.16
C ILE A 322 -12.45 2.33 18.25
N LYS A 323 -12.83 1.86 19.44
CA LYS A 323 -14.10 1.15 19.66
C LYS A 323 -15.32 2.04 19.33
N GLU A 324 -15.29 3.32 19.72
CA GLU A 324 -16.36 4.28 19.40
C GLU A 324 -16.49 4.48 17.88
N LEU A 325 -15.36 4.72 17.19
CA LEU A 325 -15.31 4.88 15.74
C LEU A 325 -15.67 3.59 15.00
N GLY A 326 -15.35 2.42 15.55
CA GLY A 326 -15.70 1.10 15.00
C GLY A 326 -17.18 0.75 15.13
N ALA A 327 -17.91 1.31 16.11
CA ALA A 327 -19.29 0.91 16.39
C ALA A 327 -20.26 0.99 15.19
N PRO A 328 -20.23 2.01 14.33
CA PRO A 328 -21.10 2.08 13.16
C PRO A 328 -20.82 1.03 12.08
N ILE A 329 -19.60 0.49 12.03
CA ILE A 329 -19.14 -0.46 11.00
C ILE A 329 -19.11 -1.91 11.51
N GLU A 330 -19.28 -2.10 12.82
CA GLU A 330 -19.16 -3.40 13.50
C GLU A 330 -20.11 -4.47 12.93
N ALA A 331 -21.37 -4.09 12.65
CA ALA A 331 -22.36 -5.02 12.11
C ALA A 331 -21.96 -5.53 10.71
N LEU A 332 -21.35 -4.69 9.89
CA LEU A 332 -20.84 -5.07 8.56
C LEU A 332 -19.58 -5.92 8.69
N LYS A 333 -18.65 -5.50 9.56
CA LYS A 333 -17.37 -6.16 9.80
C LYS A 333 -17.57 -7.62 10.24
N ASN A 334 -18.47 -7.86 11.19
CA ASN A 334 -18.73 -9.18 11.79
C ASN A 334 -19.75 -10.02 11.01
N LYS A 335 -20.27 -9.53 9.88
CA LYS A 335 -21.21 -10.30 9.06
C LYS A 335 -20.49 -11.54 8.52
N GLU A 336 -20.88 -12.73 9.01
CA GLU A 336 -20.41 -14.00 8.47
C GLU A 336 -20.86 -14.17 7.00
N VAL A 337 -19.93 -14.53 6.14
CA VAL A 337 -20.14 -14.73 4.71
C VAL A 337 -20.01 -16.21 4.35
N ALA A 338 -18.94 -16.86 4.81
CA ALA A 338 -18.58 -18.20 4.41
C ALA A 338 -17.75 -18.91 5.50
N GLU A 339 -17.19 -20.05 5.11
CA GLU A 339 -16.20 -20.79 5.88
C GLU A 339 -15.11 -21.28 4.93
N THR A 340 -13.85 -21.25 5.36
CA THR A 340 -12.72 -21.81 4.61
C THR A 340 -12.04 -22.94 5.35
N THR A 341 -11.61 -23.97 4.60
CA THR A 341 -10.98 -25.17 5.17
C THR A 341 -9.54 -24.96 5.61
N LYS A 342 -8.87 -23.92 5.11
CA LYS A 342 -7.53 -23.48 5.48
C LYS A 342 -7.38 -21.98 5.16
N ALA A 343 -6.34 -21.36 5.70
CA ALA A 343 -6.02 -19.96 5.37
C ALA A 343 -5.86 -19.76 3.85
N ILE A 344 -6.26 -18.58 3.36
CA ILE A 344 -6.15 -18.19 1.96
C ILE A 344 -5.01 -17.19 1.86
N ASP A 345 -3.92 -17.59 1.22
CA ASP A 345 -2.73 -16.72 1.07
C ASP A 345 -2.98 -15.57 0.10
N GLY A 346 -2.96 -14.35 0.64
CA GLY A 346 -3.03 -13.08 -0.06
C GLY A 346 -1.79 -12.23 0.14
N SER A 347 -0.68 -12.84 0.58
CA SER A 347 0.56 -12.13 0.86
C SER A 347 1.11 -11.42 -0.38
N ARG A 348 1.65 -10.21 -0.16
CA ARG A 348 2.30 -9.40 -1.19
C ARG A 348 3.42 -10.17 -1.90
N GLU A 349 4.22 -10.91 -1.14
CA GLU A 349 5.34 -11.70 -1.64
C GLU A 349 4.91 -12.73 -2.69
N ASN A 350 3.78 -13.40 -2.47
CA ASN A 350 3.28 -14.40 -3.41
C ASN A 350 2.43 -13.78 -4.52
N CYS A 351 1.44 -12.97 -4.18
CA CYS A 351 0.45 -12.47 -5.13
C CYS A 351 1.01 -11.45 -6.14
N ARG A 352 2.20 -10.89 -5.90
CA ARG A 352 2.89 -9.98 -6.82
C ARG A 352 4.08 -10.59 -7.56
N ALA A 353 4.29 -11.90 -7.43
CA ALA A 353 5.43 -12.59 -8.06
C ALA A 353 5.07 -13.92 -8.74
N ARG A 354 3.97 -14.54 -8.31
CA ARG A 354 3.53 -15.86 -8.80
C ARG A 354 2.03 -16.06 -8.60
N GLU A 355 1.52 -17.22 -9.02
CA GLU A 355 0.17 -17.64 -8.69
C GLU A 355 -0.03 -17.67 -7.18
N CYS A 356 -1.13 -17.07 -6.66
CA CYS A 356 -1.48 -17.14 -5.25
C CYS A 356 -2.94 -17.53 -5.04
N GLU A 357 -3.24 -18.11 -3.86
CA GLU A 357 -4.57 -18.62 -3.53
C GLU A 357 -5.64 -17.52 -3.54
N MET A 358 -5.32 -16.33 -3.02
CA MET A 358 -6.22 -15.18 -3.03
C MET A 358 -6.44 -14.66 -4.45
N GLY A 359 -5.40 -14.64 -5.29
CA GLY A 359 -5.50 -14.26 -6.70
C GLY A 359 -6.42 -15.21 -7.46
N ASN A 360 -6.31 -16.52 -7.20
CA ASN A 360 -7.19 -17.52 -7.76
C ASN A 360 -8.64 -17.33 -7.29
N LEU A 361 -8.87 -17.13 -5.97
CA LEU A 361 -10.19 -16.89 -5.42
C LEU A 361 -10.88 -15.68 -6.07
N VAL A 362 -10.21 -14.52 -6.08
CA VAL A 362 -10.80 -13.28 -6.61
C VAL A 362 -11.07 -13.39 -8.12
N SER A 363 -10.12 -13.95 -8.87
CA SER A 363 -10.29 -14.10 -10.32
C SER A 363 -11.38 -15.14 -10.66
N ASP A 364 -11.48 -16.24 -9.92
CA ASP A 364 -12.53 -17.24 -10.09
C ASP A 364 -13.92 -16.68 -9.72
N ALA A 365 -14.01 -15.89 -8.66
CA ALA A 365 -15.25 -15.22 -8.25
C ALA A 365 -15.74 -14.24 -9.33
N VAL A 366 -14.84 -13.44 -9.88
CA VAL A 366 -15.16 -12.52 -10.99
C VAL A 366 -15.61 -13.29 -12.21
N LEU A 367 -14.90 -14.37 -12.61
CA LEU A 367 -15.29 -15.20 -13.76
C LEU A 367 -16.66 -15.87 -13.55
N ASP A 368 -16.91 -16.41 -12.35
CA ASP A 368 -18.20 -17.04 -12.01
C ASP A 368 -19.36 -16.04 -12.14
N ARG A 369 -19.15 -14.81 -11.65
CA ARG A 369 -20.16 -13.73 -11.69
C ARG A 369 -20.55 -13.35 -13.12
N VAL A 370 -19.65 -13.43 -14.09
CA VAL A 370 -19.85 -12.98 -15.47
C VAL A 370 -19.85 -14.10 -16.51
N LYS A 371 -19.68 -15.38 -16.13
CA LYS A 371 -19.62 -16.52 -17.06
C LYS A 371 -20.86 -16.64 -17.95
N GLY A 372 -22.06 -16.27 -17.44
CA GLY A 372 -23.31 -16.25 -18.19
C GLY A 372 -23.41 -15.12 -19.23
N GLN A 373 -22.45 -14.21 -19.25
CA GLN A 373 -22.40 -13.03 -20.14
C GLN A 373 -21.40 -13.22 -21.29
N GLY A 374 -20.81 -14.41 -21.42
CA GLY A 374 -19.83 -14.73 -22.45
C GLY A 374 -18.40 -14.26 -22.14
N VAL A 375 -18.12 -13.81 -20.92
CA VAL A 375 -16.75 -13.48 -20.50
C VAL A 375 -15.93 -14.76 -20.45
N GLU A 376 -14.75 -14.73 -21.11
CA GLU A 376 -13.87 -15.87 -21.27
C GLU A 376 -12.66 -15.79 -20.32
N ILE A 377 -12.23 -14.57 -19.97
CA ILE A 377 -10.93 -14.31 -19.31
C ILE A 377 -11.11 -13.28 -18.20
N VAL A 378 -10.41 -13.49 -17.09
CA VAL A 378 -10.27 -12.49 -16.01
C VAL A 378 -8.79 -12.20 -15.79
N ILE A 379 -8.48 -10.92 -15.57
CA ILE A 379 -7.18 -10.45 -15.10
C ILE A 379 -7.41 -9.59 -13.86
N SER A 380 -6.77 -9.95 -12.75
CA SER A 380 -6.78 -9.21 -11.50
C SER A 380 -5.35 -8.80 -11.13
N ASN A 381 -5.15 -7.55 -10.75
CA ASN A 381 -3.82 -7.09 -10.32
C ASN A 381 -3.50 -7.54 -8.89
N GLY A 382 -2.30 -8.07 -8.67
CA GLY A 382 -1.84 -8.52 -7.34
C GLY A 382 -1.81 -7.39 -6.29
N GLY A 383 -1.68 -6.13 -6.73
CA GLY A 383 -1.74 -4.94 -5.87
C GLY A 383 -3.11 -4.67 -5.27
N GLY A 384 -4.17 -5.17 -5.90
CA GLY A 384 -5.54 -5.12 -5.39
C GLY A 384 -5.79 -6.02 -4.18
N LEU A 385 -4.88 -6.97 -3.89
CA LEU A 385 -5.00 -7.96 -2.81
C LEU A 385 -4.16 -7.51 -1.61
N ARG A 386 -4.80 -7.15 -0.49
CA ARG A 386 -4.14 -6.40 0.60
C ARG A 386 -3.98 -7.19 1.90
N ALA A 387 -4.54 -8.38 2.02
CA ALA A 387 -4.43 -9.24 3.18
C ALA A 387 -4.66 -10.71 2.80
N SER A 388 -4.31 -11.62 3.69
CA SER A 388 -4.75 -13.02 3.68
C SER A 388 -6.03 -13.18 4.52
N ILE A 389 -6.72 -14.30 4.36
CA ILE A 389 -7.86 -14.70 5.21
C ILE A 389 -7.41 -15.92 6.01
N ASP A 390 -7.69 -15.95 7.30
CA ASP A 390 -7.34 -17.10 8.15
C ASP A 390 -8.32 -18.27 7.98
N GLN A 391 -7.99 -19.42 8.58
CA GLN A 391 -8.83 -20.61 8.49
C GLN A 391 -10.06 -20.46 9.38
N GLY A 392 -11.21 -20.86 8.89
CA GLY A 392 -12.47 -20.93 9.65
C GLY A 392 -13.56 -20.05 9.06
N THR A 393 -14.29 -19.35 9.90
CA THR A 393 -15.35 -18.43 9.50
C THR A 393 -14.77 -17.24 8.77
N VAL A 394 -15.29 -16.94 7.58
CA VAL A 394 -14.94 -15.76 6.78
C VAL A 394 -15.99 -14.69 6.99
N THR A 395 -15.55 -13.50 7.36
CA THR A 395 -16.41 -12.34 7.60
C THR A 395 -16.33 -11.33 6.44
N MET A 396 -17.34 -10.47 6.33
CA MET A 396 -17.31 -9.38 5.37
C MET A 396 -16.17 -8.39 5.66
N GLY A 397 -15.78 -8.24 6.94
CA GLY A 397 -14.65 -7.43 7.36
C GLY A 397 -13.32 -7.90 6.79
N GLU A 398 -13.08 -9.21 6.78
CA GLU A 398 -11.87 -9.79 6.17
C GLU A 398 -11.86 -9.58 4.67
N ILE A 399 -12.98 -9.80 3.98
CA ILE A 399 -13.08 -9.56 2.53
C ILE A 399 -12.81 -8.10 2.19
N LEU A 400 -13.36 -7.15 2.95
CA LEU A 400 -13.12 -5.72 2.78
C LEU A 400 -11.68 -5.31 3.15
N THR A 401 -11.01 -6.08 4.00
CA THR A 401 -9.58 -5.89 4.29
C THR A 401 -8.71 -6.39 3.13
N VAL A 402 -9.10 -7.48 2.48
CA VAL A 402 -8.45 -7.97 1.24
C VAL A 402 -8.65 -7.01 0.08
N LEU A 403 -9.88 -6.49 -0.10
CA LEU A 403 -10.31 -5.67 -1.24
C LEU A 403 -10.80 -4.27 -0.79
N PRO A 404 -9.93 -3.42 -0.22
CA PRO A 404 -10.37 -2.18 0.43
C PRO A 404 -10.67 -1.02 -0.53
N PHE A 405 -10.34 -1.14 -1.82
CA PHE A 405 -10.35 -0.04 -2.79
C PHE A 405 -11.75 0.31 -3.32
N GLN A 406 -12.79 -0.47 -2.99
CA GLN A 406 -14.15 -0.31 -3.52
C GLN A 406 -14.18 -0.34 -5.07
N ASN A 407 -13.27 -1.11 -5.66
CA ASN A 407 -13.26 -1.32 -7.10
C ASN A 407 -14.51 -2.07 -7.55
N THR A 408 -15.04 -1.67 -8.69
CA THR A 408 -16.15 -2.36 -9.34
C THR A 408 -15.66 -3.34 -10.39
N LEU A 409 -16.43 -4.40 -10.63
CA LEU A 409 -16.22 -5.31 -11.74
C LEU A 409 -16.37 -4.55 -13.05
N ALA A 410 -15.39 -4.68 -13.94
CA ALA A 410 -15.40 -4.10 -15.28
C ALA A 410 -15.29 -5.19 -16.34
N THR A 411 -15.95 -4.99 -17.49
CA THR A 411 -15.89 -5.87 -18.64
C THR A 411 -15.58 -5.08 -19.90
N PHE A 412 -14.88 -5.69 -20.84
CA PHE A 412 -14.53 -5.06 -22.13
C PHE A 412 -14.11 -6.11 -23.16
N GLN A 413 -14.10 -5.73 -24.42
CA GLN A 413 -13.57 -6.55 -25.51
C GLN A 413 -12.21 -6.04 -25.94
N ILE A 414 -11.27 -6.97 -26.19
CA ILE A 414 -9.91 -6.62 -26.62
C ILE A 414 -9.32 -7.75 -27.49
N SER A 415 -8.44 -7.40 -28.44
CA SER A 415 -7.75 -8.40 -29.25
C SER A 415 -6.78 -9.26 -28.41
N GLY A 416 -6.57 -10.52 -28.82
CA GLY A 416 -5.61 -11.38 -28.13
C GLY A 416 -4.20 -10.81 -28.11
N LYS A 417 -3.79 -10.10 -29.16
CA LYS A 417 -2.51 -9.38 -29.20
C LYS A 417 -2.41 -8.31 -28.12
N ASP A 418 -3.44 -7.48 -27.99
CA ASP A 418 -3.44 -6.39 -27.01
C ASP A 418 -3.61 -6.93 -25.58
N LEU A 419 -4.29 -8.09 -25.41
CA LEU A 419 -4.36 -8.79 -24.13
C LEU A 419 -2.97 -9.27 -23.67
N VAL A 420 -2.17 -9.85 -24.59
CA VAL A 420 -0.79 -10.24 -24.30
C VAL A 420 0.07 -9.03 -23.97
N ALA A 421 -0.13 -7.89 -24.63
CA ALA A 421 0.54 -6.65 -24.28
C ALA A 421 0.17 -6.17 -22.87
N GLY A 422 -1.09 -6.37 -22.43
CA GLY A 422 -1.50 -6.15 -21.04
C GLY A 422 -0.76 -7.05 -20.05
N LEU A 423 -0.60 -8.33 -20.35
CA LEU A 423 0.19 -9.24 -19.51
C LEU A 423 1.66 -8.81 -19.43
N GLU A 424 2.26 -8.38 -20.54
CA GLU A 424 3.63 -7.83 -20.54
C GLU A 424 3.75 -6.59 -19.67
N SER A 425 2.74 -5.69 -19.69
CA SER A 425 2.69 -4.54 -18.79
C SER A 425 2.63 -4.99 -17.32
N GLY A 426 1.78 -5.97 -17.00
CA GLY A 426 1.66 -6.54 -15.67
C GLY A 426 2.93 -7.21 -15.15
N LEU A 427 3.73 -7.79 -16.05
CA LEU A 427 5.00 -8.46 -15.73
C LEU A 427 6.21 -7.49 -15.72
N SER A 428 6.05 -6.24 -16.15
CA SER A 428 7.17 -5.33 -16.42
C SER A 428 8.05 -5.01 -15.21
N GLN A 429 7.53 -5.16 -13.99
CA GLN A 429 8.21 -4.87 -12.71
C GLN A 429 8.07 -6.04 -11.72
N VAL A 430 8.05 -7.28 -12.20
CA VAL A 430 7.86 -8.46 -11.34
C VAL A 430 9.02 -8.66 -10.36
N GLU A 431 10.24 -8.25 -10.71
CA GLU A 431 11.41 -8.30 -9.82
C GLU A 431 11.31 -7.32 -8.64
N ASP A 432 10.52 -6.27 -8.77
CA ASP A 432 10.31 -5.26 -7.74
C ASP A 432 9.06 -5.55 -6.86
N GLY A 433 8.34 -6.66 -7.14
CA GLY A 433 7.10 -7.01 -6.43
C GLY A 433 6.00 -5.97 -6.62
N ALA A 434 5.97 -5.30 -7.79
CA ALA A 434 4.99 -4.27 -8.08
C ALA A 434 3.57 -4.83 -8.15
N GLY A 435 2.57 -4.00 -7.83
CA GLY A 435 1.16 -4.38 -7.75
C GLY A 435 0.55 -4.85 -9.07
N ARG A 436 1.18 -4.51 -10.19
CA ARG A 436 0.70 -4.83 -11.54
C ARG A 436 0.71 -6.32 -11.92
N PHE A 437 1.31 -7.21 -11.11
CA PHE A 437 1.41 -8.64 -11.43
C PHE A 437 0.04 -9.27 -11.68
N PRO A 438 -0.17 -9.96 -12.84
CA PRO A 438 -1.49 -10.45 -13.25
C PRO A 438 -1.85 -11.80 -12.62
N GLN A 439 -2.83 -11.83 -11.74
CA GLN A 439 -3.57 -13.03 -11.35
C GLN A 439 -4.70 -13.24 -12.34
N VAL A 440 -5.02 -14.49 -12.71
CA VAL A 440 -5.91 -14.75 -13.85
C VAL A 440 -6.93 -15.87 -13.59
N ALA A 441 -8.06 -15.84 -14.34
CA ALA A 441 -8.96 -16.98 -14.50
C ALA A 441 -9.41 -17.11 -15.97
N GLY A 442 -9.82 -18.30 -16.39
CA GLY A 442 -10.20 -18.60 -17.79
C GLY A 442 -9.03 -18.63 -18.76
N MET A 443 -7.82 -18.35 -18.30
CA MET A 443 -6.58 -18.43 -19.07
C MET A 443 -5.44 -18.98 -18.22
N LYS A 444 -4.39 -19.44 -18.92
CA LYS A 444 -3.09 -19.80 -18.36
C LYS A 444 -2.00 -19.05 -19.10
N TYR A 445 -0.93 -18.69 -18.38
CA TYR A 445 0.25 -18.14 -19.05
C TYR A 445 1.54 -18.63 -18.40
N ALA A 446 2.60 -18.67 -19.21
CA ALA A 446 3.96 -18.92 -18.75
C ALA A 446 4.82 -17.69 -19.05
N PHE A 447 5.69 -17.35 -18.12
CA PHE A 447 6.58 -16.19 -18.27
C PHE A 447 8.01 -16.51 -17.83
N ASP A 448 8.95 -15.75 -18.36
CA ASP A 448 10.38 -15.80 -18.04
C ASP A 448 10.78 -14.45 -17.39
N LYS A 449 10.96 -14.48 -16.07
CA LYS A 449 11.36 -13.30 -15.29
C LYS A 449 12.72 -12.73 -15.72
N SER A 450 13.61 -13.57 -16.24
CA SER A 450 14.94 -13.16 -16.69
C SER A 450 14.93 -12.42 -18.03
N ALA A 451 13.84 -12.52 -18.79
CA ALA A 451 13.69 -11.79 -20.05
C ALA A 451 13.42 -10.30 -19.82
N PRO A 452 13.84 -9.42 -20.74
CA PRO A 452 13.53 -7.99 -20.63
C PRO A 452 12.02 -7.76 -20.70
N PRO A 453 11.51 -6.64 -20.09
CA PRO A 453 10.12 -6.22 -20.27
C PRO A 453 9.68 -6.21 -21.74
N ASN A 454 8.43 -6.56 -22.03
CA ASN A 454 7.86 -6.79 -23.36
C ASN A 454 8.42 -8.01 -24.11
N GLY A 455 8.99 -8.97 -23.40
CA GLY A 455 9.45 -10.26 -23.91
C GLY A 455 9.37 -11.37 -22.87
N ARG A 456 8.65 -11.13 -21.77
CA ARG A 456 8.51 -12.03 -20.62
C ARG A 456 7.46 -13.12 -20.84
N VAL A 457 6.36 -12.82 -21.50
CA VAL A 457 5.31 -13.80 -21.79
C VAL A 457 5.83 -14.80 -22.82
N LYS A 458 5.77 -16.10 -22.49
CA LYS A 458 6.24 -17.20 -23.35
C LYS A 458 5.10 -17.97 -23.99
N SER A 459 4.01 -18.15 -23.27
CA SER A 459 2.78 -18.76 -23.79
C SER A 459 1.57 -18.23 -23.10
N VAL A 460 0.46 -18.15 -23.80
CA VAL A 460 -0.87 -17.86 -23.27
C VAL A 460 -1.84 -18.86 -23.87
N GLU A 461 -2.62 -19.52 -23.02
CA GLU A 461 -3.68 -20.44 -23.41
C GLU A 461 -5.01 -19.96 -22.80
N VAL A 462 -6.08 -20.09 -23.56
CA VAL A 462 -7.44 -19.74 -23.14
C VAL A 462 -8.34 -20.96 -23.22
N MET A 463 -9.39 -20.98 -22.38
CA MET A 463 -10.35 -22.09 -22.33
C MET A 463 -11.40 -21.90 -23.44
N GLU A 464 -11.30 -22.63 -24.54
CA GLU A 464 -12.29 -22.64 -25.61
C GLU A 464 -13.00 -24.00 -25.67
N GLY A 465 -14.32 -24.02 -25.48
CA GLY A 465 -15.09 -25.28 -25.58
C GLY A 465 -14.65 -26.38 -24.61
N GLY A 466 -14.06 -26.06 -23.48
CA GLY A 466 -13.54 -27.02 -22.48
C GLY A 466 -12.11 -27.50 -22.75
N VAL A 467 -11.42 -26.94 -23.74
CA VAL A 467 -10.04 -27.29 -24.10
C VAL A 467 -9.13 -26.07 -24.01
N TRP A 468 -7.94 -26.22 -23.44
CA TRP A 468 -6.91 -25.19 -23.45
C TRP A 468 -6.33 -25.02 -24.84
N THR A 469 -6.45 -23.83 -25.42
CA THR A 469 -5.96 -23.50 -26.77
C THR A 469 -5.07 -22.26 -26.73
N PRO A 470 -4.02 -22.18 -27.55
CA PRO A 470 -3.22 -20.98 -27.65
C PRO A 470 -4.08 -19.76 -28.00
N ILE A 471 -3.81 -18.62 -27.35
CA ILE A 471 -4.50 -17.37 -27.64
C ILE A 471 -4.31 -16.96 -29.11
N LYS A 472 -5.40 -16.51 -29.75
CA LYS A 472 -5.40 -16.07 -31.15
C LYS A 472 -5.20 -14.55 -31.19
N PRO A 473 -4.11 -14.02 -31.77
CA PRO A 473 -3.79 -12.60 -31.73
C PRO A 473 -4.89 -11.67 -32.26
N ASP A 474 -5.58 -12.10 -33.32
CA ASP A 474 -6.57 -11.29 -34.03
C ASP A 474 -8.02 -11.55 -33.59
N LYS A 475 -8.26 -12.51 -32.66
CA LYS A 475 -9.58 -12.71 -32.06
C LYS A 475 -9.82 -11.68 -30.97
N ASP A 476 -11.00 -11.07 -30.97
CA ASP A 476 -11.47 -10.29 -29.82
C ASP A 476 -11.98 -11.23 -28.74
N TYR A 477 -11.50 -11.06 -27.51
CA TYR A 477 -11.92 -11.77 -26.32
C TYR A 477 -12.73 -10.83 -25.42
N LEU A 478 -13.75 -11.37 -24.77
CA LEU A 478 -14.48 -10.63 -23.73
C LEU A 478 -13.78 -10.90 -22.39
N VAL A 479 -13.27 -9.83 -21.78
CA VAL A 479 -12.42 -9.85 -20.60
C VAL A 479 -13.10 -9.15 -19.44
N ALA A 480 -12.95 -9.68 -18.22
CA ALA A 480 -13.29 -8.96 -17.00
C ALA A 480 -12.04 -8.63 -16.18
N THR A 481 -12.12 -7.52 -15.48
CA THR A 481 -11.13 -7.02 -14.53
C THR A 481 -11.80 -6.07 -13.54
N ASN A 482 -11.05 -5.32 -12.75
CA ASN A 482 -11.61 -4.21 -12.00
C ASN A 482 -11.58 -2.90 -12.82
N ASN A 483 -12.43 -1.94 -12.45
CA ASN A 483 -12.53 -0.65 -13.13
C ASN A 483 -11.20 0.13 -13.16
N TYR A 484 -10.38 0.03 -12.10
CA TYR A 484 -9.08 0.68 -12.01
C TYR A 484 -8.11 0.15 -13.09
N VAL A 485 -7.91 -1.18 -13.15
CA VAL A 485 -7.06 -1.83 -14.17
C VAL A 485 -7.59 -1.58 -15.59
N ARG A 486 -8.91 -1.67 -15.80
CA ARG A 486 -9.52 -1.39 -17.11
C ARG A 486 -9.25 0.05 -17.58
N GLN A 487 -9.18 1.02 -16.65
CA GLN A 487 -8.89 2.42 -16.95
C GLN A 487 -7.38 2.74 -17.06
N GLY A 488 -6.52 1.74 -17.04
CA GLY A 488 -5.07 1.87 -17.24
C GLY A 488 -4.23 1.89 -15.97
N GLY A 489 -4.88 1.72 -14.80
CA GLY A 489 -4.19 1.60 -13.52
C GLY A 489 -3.18 0.45 -13.52
N ASP A 490 -2.20 0.52 -12.64
CA ASP A 490 -1.08 -0.43 -12.57
C ASP A 490 -0.34 -0.61 -13.91
N GLY A 491 -0.33 0.44 -14.77
CA GLY A 491 0.36 0.41 -16.07
C GLY A 491 -0.36 -0.36 -17.17
N TYR A 492 -1.62 -0.79 -16.99
CA TYR A 492 -2.43 -1.46 -18.02
C TYR A 492 -3.01 -0.48 -19.05
N LYS A 493 -2.23 0.51 -19.50
CA LYS A 493 -2.65 1.57 -20.44
C LYS A 493 -3.31 1.01 -21.71
N VAL A 494 -2.83 -0.13 -22.18
CA VAL A 494 -3.42 -0.81 -23.35
C VAL A 494 -4.91 -1.15 -23.16
N PHE A 495 -5.36 -1.44 -21.92
CA PHE A 495 -6.76 -1.69 -21.64
C PHE A 495 -7.61 -0.40 -21.70
N ALA A 496 -7.05 0.74 -21.28
CA ALA A 496 -7.71 2.02 -21.45
C ALA A 496 -7.84 2.43 -22.93
N GLU A 497 -6.77 2.23 -23.71
CA GLU A 497 -6.64 2.71 -25.07
C GLU A 497 -7.31 1.82 -26.13
N LYS A 498 -7.31 0.48 -25.92
CA LYS A 498 -7.74 -0.51 -26.92
C LYS A 498 -9.04 -1.22 -26.60
N ALA A 499 -9.56 -1.06 -25.37
CA ALA A 499 -10.83 -1.68 -24.99
C ALA A 499 -11.99 -1.20 -25.87
N LYS A 500 -12.78 -2.16 -26.32
CA LYS A 500 -14.06 -1.94 -27.02
C LYS A 500 -15.20 -2.29 -26.06
N ASN A 501 -16.34 -1.61 -26.18
CA ASN A 501 -17.55 -1.91 -25.42
C ASN A 501 -17.33 -2.00 -23.90
N ALA A 502 -16.46 -1.13 -23.37
CA ALA A 502 -16.10 -1.15 -21.95
C ALA A 502 -17.31 -0.78 -21.06
N TYR A 503 -17.45 -1.52 -19.98
CA TYR A 503 -18.40 -1.27 -18.90
C TYR A 503 -17.67 -1.37 -17.55
N ASP A 504 -17.63 -0.27 -16.79
CA ASP A 504 -16.87 -0.14 -15.55
C ASP A 504 -17.75 -0.10 -14.28
N TYR A 505 -19.05 -0.36 -14.40
CA TYR A 505 -20.05 -0.11 -13.37
C TYR A 505 -20.72 -1.40 -12.85
N GLY A 506 -19.99 -2.52 -12.86
CA GLY A 506 -20.44 -3.77 -12.26
C GLY A 506 -20.53 -3.67 -10.73
N PRO A 507 -20.90 -4.76 -10.04
CA PRO A 507 -20.93 -4.81 -8.59
C PRO A 507 -19.51 -4.62 -7.99
N GLY A 508 -19.45 -4.21 -6.73
CA GLY A 508 -18.18 -4.14 -5.98
C GLY A 508 -17.51 -5.52 -5.92
N LEU A 509 -16.19 -5.56 -6.07
CA LEU A 509 -15.44 -6.82 -6.06
C LEU A 509 -15.58 -7.56 -4.73
N GLU A 510 -15.65 -6.84 -3.61
CA GLU A 510 -15.88 -7.41 -2.29
C GLU A 510 -17.21 -8.17 -2.20
N GLN A 511 -18.27 -7.65 -2.83
CA GLN A 511 -19.56 -8.34 -2.89
C GLN A 511 -19.50 -9.57 -3.81
N VAL A 512 -18.80 -9.46 -4.95
CA VAL A 512 -18.60 -10.58 -5.88
C VAL A 512 -17.88 -11.75 -5.19
N VAL A 513 -16.84 -11.47 -4.42
CA VAL A 513 -16.09 -12.47 -3.66
C VAL A 513 -16.93 -13.04 -2.52
N ALA A 514 -17.70 -12.19 -1.81
CA ALA A 514 -18.61 -12.64 -0.76
C ALA A 514 -19.66 -13.63 -1.29
N ASP A 515 -20.31 -13.30 -2.41
CA ASP A 515 -21.32 -14.14 -3.04
C ASP A 515 -20.73 -15.48 -3.50
N TYR A 516 -19.52 -15.45 -4.10
CA TYR A 516 -18.82 -16.66 -4.54
C TYR A 516 -18.44 -17.57 -3.37
N LEU A 517 -17.84 -17.04 -2.31
CA LEU A 517 -17.49 -17.79 -1.11
C LEU A 517 -18.72 -18.39 -0.45
N GLY A 518 -19.82 -17.63 -0.35
CA GLY A 518 -21.09 -18.09 0.19
C GLY A 518 -21.68 -19.26 -0.60
N ALA A 519 -21.54 -19.25 -1.94
CA ALA A 519 -21.99 -20.32 -2.83
C ALA A 519 -21.10 -21.58 -2.79
N HIS A 520 -19.85 -21.46 -2.36
CA HIS A 520 -18.85 -22.54 -2.33
C HIS A 520 -18.42 -22.96 -0.91
N ARG A 521 -19.30 -22.80 0.05
CA ARG A 521 -19.05 -23.07 1.48
C ARG A 521 -19.06 -24.58 1.80
N PRO A 522 -18.04 -25.14 2.55
CA PRO A 522 -16.78 -24.47 2.89
C PRO A 522 -15.85 -24.35 1.68
N TYR A 523 -15.21 -23.18 1.53
CA TYR A 523 -14.25 -22.94 0.43
C TYR A 523 -12.90 -23.63 0.74
N THR A 524 -12.30 -24.24 -0.29
CA THR A 524 -10.96 -24.85 -0.19
C THR A 524 -10.02 -24.13 -1.15
N PRO A 525 -9.09 -23.29 -0.65
CA PRO A 525 -8.10 -22.62 -1.50
C PRO A 525 -7.20 -23.62 -2.21
N LYS A 526 -6.83 -23.29 -3.45
CA LYS A 526 -5.96 -24.12 -4.27
C LYS A 526 -5.12 -23.30 -5.25
N LEU A 527 -3.96 -23.82 -5.60
CA LEU A 527 -3.19 -23.43 -6.78
C LEU A 527 -3.40 -24.52 -7.84
N ASP A 528 -3.59 -24.13 -9.10
CA ASP A 528 -3.87 -25.07 -10.19
C ASP A 528 -2.93 -24.92 -11.41
N GLY A 529 -1.85 -24.15 -11.25
CA GLY A 529 -0.80 -23.98 -12.24
C GLY A 529 -1.21 -23.10 -13.42
N ARG A 530 -2.09 -22.12 -13.18
CA ARG A 530 -2.53 -21.17 -14.23
C ARG A 530 -1.46 -20.12 -14.55
N ILE A 531 -0.48 -19.91 -13.65
CA ILE A 531 0.65 -19.00 -13.83
C ILE A 531 1.94 -19.76 -13.56
N THR A 532 2.82 -19.85 -14.57
CA THR A 532 4.06 -20.63 -14.47
C THR A 532 5.27 -19.76 -14.81
N GLU A 533 6.21 -19.62 -13.86
CA GLU A 533 7.53 -19.06 -14.16
C GLU A 533 8.40 -20.13 -14.81
N ILE A 534 8.91 -19.85 -16.01
CA ILE A 534 9.84 -20.72 -16.71
C ILE A 534 11.24 -20.33 -16.27
N ALA A 535 11.97 -21.26 -15.65
CA ALA A 535 13.38 -21.06 -15.36
C ALA A 535 14.13 -20.74 -16.67
N ALA A 536 15.03 -19.76 -16.65
CA ALA A 536 15.92 -19.51 -17.77
C ALA A 536 16.54 -20.83 -18.20
N THR A 537 16.28 -21.28 -19.43
CA THR A 537 17.03 -22.36 -20.03
C THR A 537 18.48 -21.88 -20.08
N VAL A 538 19.28 -22.28 -19.11
CA VAL A 538 20.72 -22.19 -19.23
C VAL A 538 21.01 -22.94 -20.50
N ALA A 539 21.36 -22.22 -21.58
CA ALA A 539 21.86 -22.85 -22.78
C ALA A 539 22.94 -23.84 -22.31
N PRO A 540 22.88 -25.12 -22.71
CA PRO A 540 23.89 -26.07 -22.28
C PRO A 540 25.23 -25.42 -22.55
N ALA A 541 26.04 -25.25 -21.47
CA ALA A 541 27.37 -24.68 -21.57
C ALA A 541 28.02 -25.42 -22.75
N ALA A 542 28.49 -24.67 -23.75
CA ALA A 542 29.19 -25.23 -24.89
C ALA A 542 30.21 -26.22 -24.32
N GLU A 543 30.11 -27.48 -24.75
CA GLU A 543 30.99 -28.54 -24.29
C GLU A 543 32.42 -28.01 -24.35
N PRO A 544 33.20 -28.03 -23.25
CA PRO A 544 34.55 -27.47 -23.27
C PRO A 544 35.30 -28.19 -24.38
N ALA A 545 35.82 -27.44 -25.34
CA ALA A 545 36.62 -27.93 -26.44
C ALA A 545 37.64 -28.92 -25.87
N LYS A 546 37.59 -30.16 -26.36
CA LYS A 546 38.49 -31.27 -25.98
C LYS A 546 39.92 -30.72 -25.92
N PRO A 547 40.62 -30.79 -24.77
CA PRO A 547 41.99 -30.29 -24.68
C PRO A 547 42.84 -30.95 -25.77
N ALA A 548 43.59 -30.13 -26.49
CA ALA A 548 44.60 -30.61 -27.41
C ALA A 548 45.58 -31.47 -26.65
N GLU A 549 45.90 -32.67 -27.21
CA GLU A 549 46.83 -33.63 -26.64
C GLU A 549 48.22 -32.98 -26.43
N PRO A 550 48.80 -33.04 -25.21
CA PRO A 550 50.10 -32.43 -24.97
C PRO A 550 51.21 -33.19 -25.70
N PRO A 551 52.24 -32.50 -26.19
CA PRO A 551 53.38 -33.15 -26.84
C PRO A 551 54.12 -34.06 -25.84
N LYS A 552 54.51 -35.23 -26.30
CA LYS A 552 55.21 -36.30 -25.61
C LYS A 552 56.51 -35.81 -24.92
N PRO A 553 56.70 -36.03 -23.59
CA PRO A 553 57.92 -35.60 -22.93
C PRO A 553 59.14 -36.44 -23.33
N ALA A 554 60.29 -35.77 -23.47
CA ALA A 554 61.56 -36.38 -23.57
C ALA A 554 62.03 -36.91 -22.19
N GLU A 555 62.64 -38.09 -22.21
CA GLU A 555 63.15 -38.87 -21.08
C GLU A 555 64.33 -38.16 -20.37
N ALA A 556 64.24 -37.97 -19.06
CA ALA A 556 65.37 -37.55 -18.21
C ALA A 556 65.37 -38.36 -16.92
N ALA A 557 66.55 -38.77 -16.52
CA ALA A 557 66.94 -39.77 -15.51
C ALA A 557 66.62 -39.41 -14.05
N PRO A 558 66.69 -40.38 -13.12
CA PRO A 558 66.05 -40.30 -11.80
C PRO A 558 66.89 -39.58 -10.74
N VAL A 559 66.24 -38.81 -9.89
CA VAL A 559 66.81 -38.27 -8.64
C VAL A 559 66.00 -38.77 -7.45
N LYS A 560 66.74 -39.22 -6.41
CA LYS A 560 66.35 -39.92 -5.21
C LYS A 560 65.58 -39.01 -4.22
N PRO A 561 64.63 -39.53 -3.41
CA PRO A 561 63.77 -38.71 -2.54
C PRO A 561 64.43 -38.32 -1.22
N ALA A 562 64.07 -37.14 -0.71
CA ALA A 562 64.31 -36.70 0.65
C ALA A 562 63.02 -36.74 1.46
N GLU A 563 63.08 -37.18 2.67
CA GLU A 563 62.08 -37.50 3.66
C GLU A 563 61.51 -36.20 4.32
N PRO A 564 60.24 -36.17 4.75
CA PRO A 564 59.66 -34.97 5.38
C PRO A 564 59.82 -34.96 6.89
N ALA A 565 60.10 -33.80 7.44
CA ALA A 565 60.07 -33.53 8.87
C ALA A 565 58.68 -33.01 9.30
N MET A 566 58.11 -33.64 10.30
CA MET A 566 56.94 -33.15 11.05
C MET A 566 57.37 -32.19 12.17
N PRO A 567 56.52 -31.24 12.56
CA PRO A 567 56.60 -30.72 13.92
C PRO A 567 55.37 -31.13 14.76
N GLU A 568 55.70 -31.37 16.01
CA GLU A 568 54.92 -31.88 17.13
C GLU A 568 53.77 -30.94 17.57
N MET A 569 52.67 -31.58 18.05
CA MET A 569 51.64 -30.97 18.90
C MET A 569 52.06 -31.07 20.39
N PRO A 570 51.63 -30.13 21.22
CA PRO A 570 51.54 -30.40 22.66
C PRO A 570 50.09 -30.66 23.07
N ALA A 571 49.89 -31.72 23.80
CA ALA A 571 48.70 -32.10 24.52
C ALA A 571 48.55 -31.27 25.82
N GLY A 572 47.32 -30.99 26.19
CA GLY A 572 46.97 -30.38 27.47
C GLY A 572 45.51 -30.63 27.81
N SER A 573 45.26 -31.64 28.60
CA SER A 573 44.00 -32.05 29.21
C SER A 573 43.51 -31.06 30.28
N GLY A 574 42.18 -30.91 30.44
CA GLY A 574 41.59 -30.18 31.55
C GLY A 574 40.07 -30.24 31.57
N ASP A 575 39.56 -31.31 32.10
CA ASP A 575 38.18 -31.53 32.51
C ASP A 575 37.86 -30.69 33.76
N ILE A 576 36.76 -29.86 33.76
CA ILE A 576 36.05 -29.47 34.99
C ILE A 576 34.57 -29.17 34.66
N SER A 577 33.70 -30.10 35.00
CA SER A 577 32.29 -29.94 35.33
C SER A 577 32.11 -29.00 36.53
N LYS A 578 31.28 -27.96 36.43
CA LYS A 578 30.61 -27.33 37.59
C LYS A 578 29.30 -26.68 37.18
N THR A 579 28.23 -27.25 37.70
CA THR A 579 26.85 -26.74 37.81
C THR A 579 26.79 -25.51 38.72
N PRO A 580 26.03 -24.44 38.43
CA PRO A 580 25.73 -23.38 39.39
C PRO A 580 24.51 -23.70 40.26
N PRO A 581 24.44 -23.18 41.50
CA PRO A 581 23.41 -23.50 42.47
C PRO A 581 22.11 -22.71 42.30
N ALA A 582 21.00 -23.33 42.75
CA ALA A 582 19.66 -22.78 42.80
C ALA A 582 19.54 -21.61 43.81
N VAL A 583 18.76 -20.59 43.46
CA VAL A 583 18.35 -19.48 44.32
C VAL A 583 16.93 -19.74 44.88
N PRO A 584 16.64 -19.43 46.15
CA PRO A 584 15.36 -19.74 46.77
C PRO A 584 14.23 -18.78 46.39
N ALA A 585 13.02 -19.27 46.32
CA ALA A 585 11.78 -18.54 46.09
C ALA A 585 11.43 -17.59 47.25
N GLU A 586 11.16 -16.33 46.97
CA GLU A 586 10.67 -15.35 47.94
C GLU A 586 9.15 -15.15 47.74
N THR A 587 8.42 -15.19 48.82
CA THR A 587 6.97 -15.14 48.90
C THR A 587 6.42 -13.73 48.67
N ALA A 588 5.38 -13.59 47.84
CA ALA A 588 4.65 -12.37 47.59
C ALA A 588 3.71 -11.97 48.75
N PRO A 589 3.55 -10.69 49.08
CA PRO A 589 2.53 -10.22 50.02
C PRO A 589 1.20 -9.93 49.33
N ALA A 590 0.13 -10.15 50.06
CA ALA A 590 -1.28 -10.04 49.67
C ALA A 590 -1.72 -8.58 49.37
N ALA A 591 -2.58 -8.42 48.37
CA ALA A 591 -3.19 -7.17 47.95
C ALA A 591 -4.28 -6.67 48.92
N PRO A 592 -4.46 -5.35 49.13
CA PRO A 592 -5.57 -4.81 49.90
C PRO A 592 -6.85 -4.66 49.05
N ALA A 593 -8.01 -4.81 49.70
CA ALA A 593 -9.34 -4.77 49.15
C ALA A 593 -9.73 -3.36 48.64
N ALA A 594 -10.47 -3.34 47.51
CA ALA A 594 -10.99 -2.12 46.87
C ALA A 594 -12.25 -1.57 47.60
N PRO A 595 -12.47 -0.24 47.59
CA PRO A 595 -13.70 0.35 48.13
C PRO A 595 -14.85 0.30 47.11
N VAL A 596 -16.05 0.01 47.65
CA VAL A 596 -17.31 -0.04 46.91
C VAL A 596 -17.85 1.37 46.68
N THR A 597 -18.11 1.74 45.44
CA THR A 597 -18.83 2.96 45.05
C THR A 597 -20.29 2.66 44.70
N PRO A 598 -21.27 3.50 45.08
CA PRO A 598 -22.68 3.24 44.81
C PRO A 598 -23.07 3.67 43.39
N ALA A 599 -24.02 2.93 42.79
CA ALA A 599 -24.57 3.11 41.46
C ALA A 599 -25.36 4.42 41.30
N PRO A 600 -25.33 5.09 40.14
CA PRO A 600 -26.18 6.24 39.84
C PRO A 600 -27.58 5.81 39.37
N ALA A 601 -28.58 6.60 39.78
CA ALA A 601 -29.98 6.42 39.49
C ALA A 601 -30.35 6.68 38.02
N THR A 602 -31.27 5.86 37.52
CA THR A 602 -31.88 5.93 36.18
C THR A 602 -32.78 7.17 36.02
N PRO A 603 -32.73 7.93 34.91
CA PRO A 603 -33.75 8.94 34.62
C PRO A 603 -34.98 8.34 33.93
N ALA A 604 -36.16 8.92 34.25
CA ALA A 604 -37.47 8.50 33.75
C ALA A 604 -37.68 8.90 32.26
N PRO A 605 -38.56 8.19 31.51
CA PRO A 605 -38.75 8.41 30.08
C PRO A 605 -39.57 9.66 29.77
N ALA A 606 -39.14 10.40 28.72
CA ALA A 606 -39.86 11.55 28.19
C ALA A 606 -41.03 11.14 27.29
N LYS A 607 -42.11 11.92 27.35
CA LYS A 607 -43.38 11.79 26.65
C LYS A 607 -43.22 12.13 25.16
N PRO A 608 -43.94 11.49 24.23
CA PRO A 608 -43.88 11.78 22.79
C PRO A 608 -44.57 13.12 22.44
N ALA A 609 -43.98 13.86 21.51
CA ALA A 609 -44.56 15.06 20.94
C ALA A 609 -45.55 14.71 19.83
N GLU A 610 -46.65 15.45 19.82
CA GLU A 610 -47.81 15.36 18.92
C GLU A 610 -47.46 15.99 17.57
N THR A 611 -47.70 15.28 16.46
CA THR A 611 -47.50 15.78 15.09
C THR A 611 -48.75 16.46 14.57
N ALA A 612 -48.60 17.69 14.06
CA ALA A 612 -49.64 18.46 13.38
C ALA A 612 -49.84 17.97 11.91
N PRO A 613 -51.05 18.09 11.32
CA PRO A 613 -51.35 17.54 10.02
C PRO A 613 -50.93 18.47 8.87
N ALA A 614 -50.51 17.86 7.74
CA ALA A 614 -50.16 18.51 6.49
C ALA A 614 -51.42 18.95 5.69
N PRO A 615 -51.34 20.01 4.84
CA PRO A 615 -52.47 20.52 4.09
C PRO A 615 -52.75 19.72 2.80
N ASN A 616 -54.05 19.60 2.46
CA ASN A 616 -54.60 18.94 1.29
C ASN A 616 -54.12 19.54 -0.04
N GLN A 617 -53.76 18.68 -0.99
CA GLN A 617 -53.71 18.99 -2.43
C GLN A 617 -55.03 18.63 -3.13
N PRO A 618 -55.46 19.41 -4.15
CA PRO A 618 -56.70 19.13 -4.89
C PRO A 618 -56.47 18.07 -5.98
N ALA A 619 -57.49 17.27 -6.21
CA ALA A 619 -57.56 16.21 -7.22
C ALA A 619 -57.60 16.74 -8.65
N PRO A 620 -57.07 16.00 -9.64
CA PRO A 620 -57.19 16.34 -11.06
C PRO A 620 -58.54 15.86 -11.63
N SER A 621 -59.10 16.70 -12.48
CA SER A 621 -60.37 16.50 -13.21
C SER A 621 -60.21 15.50 -14.38
N GLU A 622 -61.25 14.69 -14.55
CA GLU A 622 -61.48 13.67 -15.58
C GLU A 622 -61.77 14.31 -16.97
N PRO A 623 -61.23 13.81 -18.10
CA PRO A 623 -61.70 14.21 -19.42
C PRO A 623 -62.73 13.24 -19.98
N ALA A 624 -63.75 13.80 -20.71
CA ALA A 624 -64.90 13.17 -21.31
C ALA A 624 -64.54 12.24 -22.50
N PRO A 625 -65.45 11.31 -22.86
CA PRO A 625 -65.22 10.24 -23.84
C PRO A 625 -65.40 10.70 -25.29
N THR A 626 -64.55 10.23 -26.20
CA THR A 626 -64.78 10.33 -27.67
C THR A 626 -64.95 8.93 -28.27
N GLU A 627 -65.88 8.86 -29.26
CA GLU A 627 -66.43 7.72 -29.96
C GLU A 627 -65.44 7.03 -30.93
N PRO A 628 -65.67 5.75 -31.34
CA PRO A 628 -64.61 4.88 -31.91
C PRO A 628 -64.54 4.97 -33.45
N ALA A 629 -63.36 4.96 -34.00
CA ALA A 629 -63.04 4.77 -35.41
C ALA A 629 -62.65 3.30 -35.70
N LYS A 630 -63.05 2.86 -36.89
CA LYS A 630 -63.12 1.55 -37.52
C LYS A 630 -61.75 0.87 -37.66
N PRO A 631 -61.66 -0.46 -37.61
CA PRO A 631 -60.36 -1.19 -37.50
C PRO A 631 -59.63 -1.28 -38.84
N ALA A 632 -58.29 -1.05 -38.75
CA ALA A 632 -57.35 -1.41 -39.79
C ALA A 632 -56.66 -2.74 -39.38
N GLU A 633 -56.23 -3.52 -40.35
CA GLU A 633 -55.64 -4.85 -40.32
C GLU A 633 -54.39 -4.91 -39.45
N PRO A 634 -54.06 -6.02 -38.78
CA PRO A 634 -53.03 -6.06 -37.76
C PRO A 634 -51.61 -6.01 -38.38
N ALA A 635 -50.90 -4.94 -38.09
CA ALA A 635 -49.44 -4.91 -38.19
C ALA A 635 -48.84 -5.75 -37.03
N GLU A 636 -47.79 -6.55 -37.29
CA GLU A 636 -47.04 -7.28 -36.28
C GLU A 636 -46.66 -6.34 -35.11
N PRO A 637 -46.82 -6.77 -33.86
CA PRO A 637 -46.53 -5.89 -32.72
C PRO A 637 -45.06 -5.54 -32.71
N ALA A 638 -44.75 -4.24 -32.73
CA ALA A 638 -43.45 -3.72 -32.39
C ALA A 638 -43.07 -4.22 -30.98
N PRO A 639 -41.82 -4.61 -30.73
CA PRO A 639 -41.39 -5.06 -29.41
C PRO A 639 -41.71 -3.96 -28.39
N ALA A 640 -42.45 -4.30 -27.34
CA ALA A 640 -42.93 -3.34 -26.34
C ALA A 640 -41.80 -2.91 -25.42
N GLU A 641 -41.71 -1.61 -25.14
CA GLU A 641 -40.92 -1.13 -24.00
C GLU A 641 -41.39 -1.83 -22.72
N SER A 642 -40.43 -2.29 -21.91
CA SER A 642 -40.72 -2.87 -20.60
C SER A 642 -40.13 -2.00 -19.49
N SER A 643 -40.62 -2.18 -18.28
CA SER A 643 -40.06 -1.50 -17.11
C SER A 643 -39.49 -2.52 -16.12
N HIS A 644 -38.44 -2.12 -15.40
CA HIS A 644 -37.80 -2.93 -14.34
C HIS A 644 -37.66 -2.11 -13.07
N VAL A 645 -38.10 -2.66 -11.94
CA VAL A 645 -37.88 -2.06 -10.61
C VAL A 645 -36.51 -2.52 -10.11
N ILE A 646 -35.64 -1.57 -9.83
CA ILE A 646 -34.25 -1.82 -9.37
C ILE A 646 -34.26 -2.58 -8.04
N VAL A 647 -33.59 -3.69 -7.98
CA VAL A 647 -33.30 -4.42 -6.75
C VAL A 647 -31.82 -4.32 -6.41
N ALA A 648 -31.46 -4.63 -5.16
CA ALA A 648 -30.07 -4.61 -4.73
C ALA A 648 -29.22 -5.58 -5.57
N GLY A 649 -28.12 -5.08 -6.14
CA GLY A 649 -27.23 -5.84 -7.03
C GLY A 649 -27.55 -5.71 -8.53
N ASP A 650 -28.62 -5.04 -8.94
CA ASP A 650 -28.87 -4.77 -10.35
C ASP A 650 -27.83 -3.83 -10.96
N THR A 651 -27.40 -4.16 -12.17
CA THR A 651 -26.57 -3.27 -13.00
C THR A 651 -27.21 -3.10 -14.37
N TYR A 652 -26.92 -2.01 -15.08
CA TYR A 652 -27.37 -1.84 -16.46
C TYR A 652 -26.91 -2.97 -17.37
N TRP A 653 -25.75 -3.55 -17.08
CA TRP A 653 -25.22 -4.69 -17.82
C TRP A 653 -26.09 -5.94 -17.63
N ASP A 654 -26.41 -6.31 -16.39
CA ASP A 654 -27.25 -7.49 -16.10
C ASP A 654 -28.65 -7.35 -16.68
N LEU A 655 -29.19 -6.12 -16.62
CA LEU A 655 -30.48 -5.81 -17.21
C LEU A 655 -30.45 -5.92 -18.75
N ALA A 656 -29.35 -5.52 -19.39
CA ALA A 656 -29.16 -5.67 -20.83
C ALA A 656 -29.00 -7.15 -21.23
N VAL A 657 -28.26 -7.94 -20.45
CA VAL A 657 -28.19 -9.42 -20.63
C VAL A 657 -29.60 -10.02 -20.54
N LYS A 658 -30.36 -9.64 -19.51
CA LYS A 658 -31.72 -10.15 -19.31
C LYS A 658 -32.69 -9.74 -20.41
N ALA A 659 -32.59 -8.49 -20.89
CA ALA A 659 -33.53 -7.92 -21.85
C ALA A 659 -33.14 -8.23 -23.31
N TYR A 660 -31.86 -8.26 -23.63
CA TYR A 660 -31.32 -8.32 -25.00
C TYR A 660 -30.45 -9.54 -25.28
N GLY A 661 -30.18 -10.37 -24.27
CA GLY A 661 -29.23 -11.49 -24.36
C GLY A 661 -27.77 -11.04 -24.51
N ASP A 662 -27.46 -9.74 -24.33
CA ASP A 662 -26.17 -9.14 -24.65
C ASP A 662 -25.89 -7.93 -23.72
N GLY A 663 -24.98 -8.09 -22.77
CA GLY A 663 -24.58 -7.07 -21.79
C GLY A 663 -23.94 -5.85 -22.44
N THR A 664 -23.31 -5.98 -23.62
CA THR A 664 -22.69 -4.85 -24.32
C THR A 664 -23.69 -3.77 -24.77
N LYS A 665 -24.99 -4.12 -24.77
CA LYS A 665 -26.12 -3.22 -25.09
C LYS A 665 -26.60 -2.37 -23.90
N TRP A 666 -25.91 -2.42 -22.76
CA TRP A 666 -26.27 -1.68 -21.54
C TRP A 666 -26.51 -0.18 -21.76
N LYS A 667 -25.80 0.42 -22.74
CA LYS A 667 -25.95 1.84 -23.08
C LYS A 667 -27.38 2.18 -23.55
N ILE A 668 -28.07 1.26 -24.20
CA ILE A 668 -29.47 1.45 -24.65
C ILE A 668 -30.35 1.73 -23.42
N ILE A 669 -30.18 0.97 -22.34
CA ILE A 669 -30.94 1.16 -21.10
C ILE A 669 -30.48 2.42 -20.38
N SER A 670 -29.18 2.66 -20.26
CA SER A 670 -28.63 3.85 -19.62
C SER A 670 -29.05 5.14 -20.30
N ASP A 671 -29.05 5.19 -21.64
CA ASP A 671 -29.44 6.36 -22.42
C ASP A 671 -30.95 6.68 -22.27
N ALA A 672 -31.80 5.67 -22.06
CA ALA A 672 -33.19 5.82 -21.75
C ALA A 672 -33.48 6.28 -20.30
N ASN A 673 -32.50 6.15 -19.40
CA ASN A 673 -32.64 6.39 -17.97
C ASN A 673 -31.58 7.39 -17.41
N LYS A 674 -31.36 8.48 -18.12
CA LYS A 674 -30.32 9.50 -17.78
C LYS A 674 -30.47 10.15 -16.41
N ALA A 675 -31.58 9.95 -15.72
CA ALA A 675 -31.79 10.43 -14.35
C ALA A 675 -31.00 9.62 -13.31
N TYR A 676 -30.50 8.44 -13.67
CA TYR A 676 -29.79 7.55 -12.77
C TYR A 676 -28.36 7.32 -13.25
N GLU A 677 -27.41 7.66 -12.38
CA GLU A 677 -26.00 7.40 -12.65
C GLU A 677 -25.71 5.88 -12.66
N PRO A 678 -24.94 5.36 -13.62
CA PRO A 678 -24.64 3.92 -13.71
C PRO A 678 -24.05 3.29 -12.43
N ARG A 679 -23.35 4.07 -11.60
CA ARG A 679 -22.77 3.62 -10.33
C ARG A 679 -23.75 3.65 -9.15
N ARG A 680 -24.96 4.26 -9.29
CA ARG A 680 -25.90 4.49 -8.19
C ARG A 680 -27.32 4.28 -8.65
N LEU A 681 -27.63 3.04 -9.00
CA LEU A 681 -29.01 2.67 -9.30
C LEU A 681 -29.80 2.60 -7.98
N PRO A 682 -30.77 3.50 -7.74
CA PRO A 682 -31.51 3.53 -6.48
C PRO A 682 -32.48 2.36 -6.39
N VAL A 683 -32.31 1.50 -5.40
CA VAL A 683 -33.22 0.36 -5.14
C VAL A 683 -34.64 0.86 -4.97
N GLY A 684 -35.60 0.21 -5.65
CA GLY A 684 -37.01 0.58 -5.67
C GLY A 684 -37.40 1.59 -6.74
N ALA A 685 -36.44 2.22 -7.44
CA ALA A 685 -36.78 3.07 -8.61
C ALA A 685 -37.09 2.20 -9.85
N THR A 686 -37.83 2.77 -10.78
CA THR A 686 -38.23 2.06 -12.00
C THR A 686 -37.42 2.55 -13.19
N LEU A 687 -36.77 1.62 -13.89
CA LEU A 687 -36.07 1.86 -15.15
C LEU A 687 -36.97 1.54 -16.35
N THR A 688 -36.84 2.32 -17.41
CA THR A 688 -37.37 1.99 -18.74
C THR A 688 -36.35 1.09 -19.46
N ILE A 689 -36.82 -0.07 -19.92
CA ILE A 689 -36.04 -0.99 -20.76
C ILE A 689 -36.53 -0.85 -22.20
N PRO A 690 -35.83 -0.11 -23.07
CA PRO A 690 -36.24 0.04 -24.47
C PRO A 690 -36.30 -1.31 -25.20
N ALA A 691 -37.11 -1.41 -26.20
CA ALA A 691 -37.13 -2.57 -27.08
C ALA A 691 -35.81 -2.67 -27.87
N ALA A 692 -35.26 -3.89 -28.04
CA ALA A 692 -34.07 -4.08 -28.87
C ALA A 692 -34.40 -3.65 -30.33
N SER A 693 -33.69 -2.63 -30.82
CA SER A 693 -33.70 -2.36 -32.27
C SER A 693 -33.01 -3.53 -32.99
N LYS A 694 -33.69 -4.12 -33.97
CA LYS A 694 -33.16 -5.19 -34.85
C LYS A 694 -31.89 -4.76 -35.56
#